data_8b42aa42c8efd95bd6cdfb59f6608710
#
_entry.id   8b42aa42c8efd95bd6cdfb59f6608710
#
_cell.length_a   1.000
_cell.length_b   1.000
_cell.length_c   1.000
_cell.angle_alpha   90.00
_cell.angle_beta   90.00
_cell.angle_gamma   90.00
#
_symmetry.space_group_name_H-M   'P 1'
#
loop_
_entity.id
_entity.type
_entity.pdbx_description
1 polymer ?
#
loop_
_entity_poly.entity_id
_entity_poly.type
_entity_poly.pdbx_seq_one_letter_code
_entity_poly.pdbx_strand_id
1 'polypeptide(L)'
;MISKKNKALAAGILSAAMSATALVPAFASGFDATPNSYAEPDANSYAKMFESLYDDVITNGIENGYMSDQTQGGSFGIPYHAVETLVVEAPDYGHETTSEAMSYMAWVTAMHDVLANKGVISGSAGDLEKGWKTLEAIIPGWSEIAYGYGDIEYNTIWEQEKLKADTATEENDPKLYPATQNGTDALNPIYEDMKSAYGGEDGYYLMHWLADVDDWYGFGGGKGQFTFINTFQRGEQESCFETVPHPCLEELKYGMDGGEGDNGNGIKAIFNGKDKVPPQYSFTNAPDAEDRAIQAIYFASNFGVDCGKLSYLAGKMGDQCRNDMFDKYYKEIGCQNMASSSAGLKSQHYLMSWYTSWGGALTASYGDYQWAWQIGCSHSHQFYQNPLAAYALAYDKNMGDGIKTKNFQSDYEESLKRQIEMYLWLQSANGPYAGGCTNSKNGKYEKYKDNESTFYDMVYVEHPVYADPGSNHWIGNQVWSTQRLAELYYYVMTKGDESGQTYGGLSLEEALDALLSRWVEWFIENTQFDYTTEDGKELAYAIPATLDWEGQPETWSGKYDPDANSGLTCTIRNYGMGDIGCVSSLCNTLIFYAAAKGVDASAAKEGGSSVAEQGLLLANKLMSAQWNLGRDEIGIAFEDCNGSLKRIFTQEVYIPDYYSGTMPDGSKLEPGATFSSIRESYAKDPMYQECKEVYDATGGTDDYTYKLHRFWHMGDAIMTTGTFALLYPDVVPYYSEPEPTTVPPTEPTTEPTTEPTTKPSTPTDVLWGDANCDGKVTIADAAALFQAIGNGDKYALTAEGAANADVIDNGEGLTIKDGVAIQAVDAGLISKSDFPMTSAEYEAAVK
;
A
#
# COMPACT_ATOMS: atom_id res chain seq x y z
N MET A 1 -33.46 -42.24 3.09
CA MET A 1 -34.20 -41.01 2.86
C MET A 1 -34.53 -40.40 4.24
N ILE A 2 -33.70 -39.62 4.77
CA ILE A 2 -33.94 -38.86 5.99
C ILE A 2 -34.24 -37.40 5.53
N SER A 3 -35.39 -36.93 5.92
CA SER A 3 -36.03 -35.73 5.37
C SER A 3 -35.22 -34.46 5.64
N LYS A 4 -35.14 -33.59 4.63
CA LYS A 4 -34.54 -32.25 4.70
C LYS A 4 -34.99 -31.37 5.88
N LYS A 5 -36.07 -31.70 6.54
CA LYS A 5 -36.57 -30.96 7.72
C LYS A 5 -35.72 -31.14 8.99
N ASN A 6 -34.96 -32.23 9.09
CA ASN A 6 -34.15 -32.48 10.28
C ASN A 6 -32.75 -31.84 10.23
N LYS A 7 -32.31 -31.35 9.06
CA LYS A 7 -31.07 -30.58 8.96
C LYS A 7 -31.22 -29.10 9.34
N ALA A 8 -32.44 -28.56 9.05
CA ALA A 8 -32.71 -27.18 9.46
C ALA A 8 -32.90 -27.00 10.98
N LEU A 9 -33.36 -28.08 11.68
CA LEU A 9 -33.52 -28.03 13.12
C LEU A 9 -32.20 -28.22 13.88
N ALA A 10 -31.20 -28.87 13.27
CA ALA A 10 -29.88 -29.02 13.85
C ALA A 10 -29.02 -27.75 13.69
N ALA A 11 -29.19 -27.02 12.59
CA ALA A 11 -28.51 -25.74 12.38
C ALA A 11 -29.09 -24.62 13.28
N GLY A 12 -30.42 -24.61 13.49
CA GLY A 12 -31.07 -23.64 14.37
C GLY A 12 -30.79 -23.83 15.87
N ILE A 13 -30.41 -25.05 16.30
CA ILE A 13 -30.06 -25.34 17.71
C ILE A 13 -28.57 -25.03 17.96
N LEU A 14 -27.72 -25.08 16.94
CA LEU A 14 -26.32 -24.67 17.08
C LEU A 14 -26.15 -23.14 17.13
N SER A 15 -26.97 -22.39 16.39
CA SER A 15 -26.88 -20.92 16.41
C SER A 15 -27.45 -20.27 17.67
N ALA A 16 -28.41 -20.95 18.35
CA ALA A 16 -28.96 -20.46 19.63
C ALA A 16 -28.14 -20.86 20.86
N ALA A 17 -27.14 -21.75 20.72
CA ALA A 17 -26.23 -22.17 21.80
C ALA A 17 -24.89 -21.40 21.81
N MET A 18 -24.58 -20.62 20.76
CA MET A 18 -23.37 -19.80 20.69
C MET A 18 -23.52 -18.39 21.25
N SER A 19 -24.74 -17.95 21.58
CA SER A 19 -24.99 -16.60 22.10
C SER A 19 -24.89 -16.44 23.62
N ALA A 20 -24.30 -17.38 24.34
CA ALA A 20 -24.14 -17.31 25.82
C ALA A 20 -22.79 -17.87 26.32
N THR A 21 -21.78 -18.02 25.48
CA THR A 21 -20.41 -18.19 25.95
C THR A 21 -19.83 -16.80 26.17
N ALA A 22 -19.58 -16.46 27.42
CA ALA A 22 -18.74 -15.32 27.79
C ALA A 22 -17.51 -15.36 26.88
N LEU A 23 -17.24 -14.26 26.14
CA LEU A 23 -16.01 -14.05 25.41
C LEU A 23 -14.85 -14.28 26.37
N VAL A 24 -14.29 -15.47 26.36
CA VAL A 24 -13.02 -15.73 27.03
C VAL A 24 -12.01 -15.00 26.11
N PRO A 25 -11.29 -14.02 26.62
CA PRO A 25 -10.32 -13.34 25.78
C PRO A 25 -9.34 -14.36 25.24
N ALA A 26 -9.35 -14.57 23.92
CA ALA A 26 -8.40 -15.42 23.20
C ALA A 26 -6.94 -14.91 23.32
N PHE A 27 -6.72 -13.87 24.11
CA PHE A 27 -5.49 -13.13 24.26
C PHE A 27 -4.70 -13.48 25.56
N ALA A 28 -5.02 -14.57 26.24
CA ALA A 28 -4.37 -14.94 27.50
C ALA A 28 -3.11 -15.82 27.34
N SER A 29 -2.67 -16.09 26.11
CA SER A 29 -1.45 -16.85 25.88
C SER A 29 -0.20 -16.01 26.08
N GLY A 30 0.83 -16.60 26.64
CA GLY A 30 2.08 -15.93 26.99
C GLY A 30 3.05 -15.83 25.82
N PHE A 31 2.60 -15.35 24.67
CA PHE A 31 3.47 -15.14 23.53
C PHE A 31 4.59 -14.16 23.85
N ASP A 32 5.83 -14.59 23.68
CA ASP A 32 7.02 -13.78 23.90
C ASP A 32 7.36 -12.98 22.64
N ALA A 33 7.05 -11.69 22.63
CA ALA A 33 7.44 -10.74 21.60
C ALA A 33 8.48 -9.76 22.12
N THR A 34 9.53 -10.27 22.76
CA THR A 34 10.67 -9.47 23.21
C THR A 34 11.25 -8.69 22.03
N PRO A 35 11.51 -7.38 22.17
CA PRO A 35 12.11 -6.58 21.12
C PRO A 35 13.45 -7.14 20.67
N ASN A 36 13.66 -7.25 19.37
CA ASN A 36 14.96 -7.54 18.80
C ASN A 36 15.89 -6.31 18.90
N SER A 37 17.17 -6.46 18.58
CA SER A 37 18.19 -5.41 18.77
C SER A 37 17.91 -4.11 17.99
N TYR A 38 17.17 -4.19 16.88
CA TYR A 38 16.78 -3.01 16.11
C TYR A 38 15.51 -2.34 16.67
N ALA A 39 14.64 -3.13 17.28
CA ALA A 39 13.36 -2.67 17.84
C ALA A 39 13.51 -2.04 19.21
N GLU A 40 14.44 -2.55 20.04
CA GLU A 40 14.58 -2.21 21.47
C GLU A 40 14.69 -0.70 21.75
N PRO A 41 15.48 0.10 21.01
CA PRO A 41 15.65 1.52 21.29
C PRO A 41 14.35 2.32 21.35
N ASP A 42 13.37 1.95 20.53
CA ASP A 42 12.13 2.71 20.34
C ASP A 42 10.88 1.93 20.76
N ALA A 43 11.04 0.73 21.31
CA ALA A 43 9.95 -0.18 21.65
C ALA A 43 8.98 0.30 22.74
N ASN A 44 9.28 1.42 23.40
CA ASN A 44 8.52 1.93 24.55
C ASN A 44 7.55 3.07 24.20
N SER A 45 7.50 3.53 22.96
CA SER A 45 6.67 4.66 22.56
C SER A 45 6.29 4.64 21.08
N TYR A 46 5.01 4.76 20.77
CA TYR A 46 4.53 4.86 19.41
C TYR A 46 5.02 6.11 18.67
N ALA A 47 5.25 7.21 19.40
CA ALA A 47 5.85 8.40 18.78
C ALA A 47 7.29 8.15 18.32
N LYS A 48 8.08 7.42 19.12
CA LYS A 48 9.44 7.03 18.71
C LYS A 48 9.45 6.02 17.57
N MET A 49 8.54 5.05 17.60
CA MET A 49 8.37 4.11 16.48
C MET A 49 8.05 4.85 15.18
N PHE A 50 7.16 5.83 15.25
CA PHE A 50 6.84 6.70 14.11
C PHE A 50 8.08 7.45 13.61
N GLU A 51 8.79 8.17 14.51
CA GLU A 51 10.00 8.93 14.14
C GLU A 51 11.04 8.01 13.48
N SER A 52 11.27 6.84 14.06
CA SER A 52 12.24 5.86 13.54
C SER A 52 11.90 5.36 12.14
N LEU A 53 10.63 4.94 11.89
CA LEU A 53 10.20 4.51 10.56
C LEU A 53 10.17 5.66 9.55
N TYR A 54 9.74 6.84 9.97
CA TYR A 54 9.73 8.01 9.11
C TYR A 54 11.15 8.41 8.69
N ASP A 55 12.09 8.33 9.62
CA ASP A 55 13.49 8.58 9.32
C ASP A 55 14.06 7.56 8.33
N ASP A 56 13.76 6.28 8.50
CA ASP A 56 14.27 5.24 7.60
C ASP A 56 13.68 5.34 6.19
N VAL A 57 12.38 5.57 6.09
CA VAL A 57 11.64 5.46 4.83
C VAL A 57 11.61 6.79 4.06
N ILE A 58 11.52 7.92 4.79
CA ILE A 58 11.36 9.23 4.16
C ILE A 58 12.63 10.04 4.26
N THR A 59 13.18 10.25 5.46
CA THR A 59 14.36 11.11 5.65
C THR A 59 15.60 10.49 5.00
N ASN A 60 15.82 9.21 5.23
CA ASN A 60 16.96 8.44 4.70
C ASN A 60 16.53 7.50 3.55
N GLY A 61 15.35 7.70 2.98
CA GLY A 61 14.76 6.78 2.03
C GLY A 61 15.58 6.52 0.77
N ILE A 62 16.37 7.50 0.32
CA ILE A 62 17.30 7.33 -0.81
C ILE A 62 18.48 6.41 -0.39
N GLU A 63 19.04 6.61 0.79
CA GLU A 63 20.14 5.81 1.31
C GLU A 63 19.73 4.36 1.59
N ASN A 64 18.51 4.19 2.12
CA ASN A 64 17.94 2.90 2.46
C ASN A 64 17.27 2.18 1.28
N GLY A 65 17.30 2.76 0.08
CA GLY A 65 16.78 2.14 -1.15
C GLY A 65 15.27 2.23 -1.36
N TYR A 66 14.54 2.99 -0.53
CA TYR A 66 13.11 3.22 -0.73
C TYR A 66 12.77 4.21 -1.84
N MET A 67 13.72 5.08 -2.19
CA MET A 67 13.48 6.16 -3.14
C MET A 67 14.65 6.34 -4.10
N SER A 68 14.35 6.70 -5.32
CA SER A 68 15.32 7.23 -6.29
C SER A 68 15.79 8.64 -5.87
N ASP A 69 16.98 9.01 -6.29
CA ASP A 69 17.51 10.37 -6.13
C ASP A 69 16.87 11.38 -7.12
N GLN A 70 16.03 10.92 -8.03
CA GLN A 70 15.27 11.78 -8.93
C GLN A 70 14.24 12.58 -8.13
N THR A 71 14.26 13.89 -8.28
CA THR A 71 13.34 14.79 -7.60
C THR A 71 12.66 15.72 -8.59
N GLN A 72 11.41 16.06 -8.29
CA GLN A 72 10.69 17.12 -8.96
C GLN A 72 10.80 18.39 -8.11
N GLY A 73 11.18 19.52 -8.65
CA GLY A 73 11.57 20.75 -7.96
C GLY A 73 11.02 20.97 -6.54
N GLY A 74 11.82 20.68 -5.52
CA GLY A 74 11.48 20.78 -4.10
C GLY A 74 10.72 19.58 -3.51
N SER A 75 10.60 18.46 -4.24
CA SER A 75 10.01 17.22 -3.75
C SER A 75 11.02 16.34 -2.99
N PHE A 76 10.52 15.28 -2.38
CA PHE A 76 11.33 14.11 -2.01
C PHE A 76 11.78 13.34 -3.26
N GLY A 77 12.63 12.33 -3.08
CA GLY A 77 12.91 11.33 -4.11
C GLY A 77 11.66 10.55 -4.50
N ILE A 78 11.68 9.94 -5.68
CA ILE A 78 10.54 9.16 -6.15
C ILE A 78 10.53 7.80 -5.44
N PRO A 79 9.45 7.42 -4.73
CA PRO A 79 9.39 6.15 -4.07
C PRO A 79 9.38 5.00 -5.08
N TYR A 80 10.18 3.98 -4.81
CA TYR A 80 10.04 2.68 -5.45
C TYR A 80 8.84 1.93 -4.86
N HIS A 81 8.29 0.96 -5.59
CA HIS A 81 7.27 0.07 -5.06
C HIS A 81 7.82 -0.80 -3.92
N ALA A 82 9.05 -1.30 -4.08
CA ALA A 82 9.80 -2.01 -3.04
C ALA A 82 11.30 -1.74 -3.14
N VAL A 83 12.01 -1.91 -2.04
CA VAL A 83 13.48 -1.89 -2.01
C VAL A 83 14.05 -3.07 -2.81
N GLU A 84 13.46 -4.24 -2.64
CA GLU A 84 13.81 -5.45 -3.35
C GLU A 84 13.33 -5.40 -4.80
N THR A 85 14.24 -5.72 -5.71
CA THR A 85 13.97 -5.63 -7.15
C THR A 85 13.14 -6.79 -7.68
N LEU A 86 13.20 -7.94 -7.01
CA LEU A 86 12.58 -9.17 -7.46
C LEU A 86 11.18 -9.34 -6.88
N VAL A 87 10.23 -8.58 -7.39
CA VAL A 87 8.80 -8.73 -7.06
C VAL A 87 8.08 -9.32 -8.27
N VAL A 88 7.16 -10.25 -8.06
CA VAL A 88 6.44 -10.98 -9.12
C VAL A 88 4.95 -10.80 -8.99
N GLU A 89 4.56 -9.57 -8.94
CA GLU A 89 3.15 -9.22 -9.10
C GLU A 89 3.10 -8.31 -10.30
N ALA A 90 2.50 -8.75 -11.39
CA ALA A 90 2.34 -7.83 -12.51
C ALA A 90 1.23 -6.82 -12.17
N PRO A 91 1.51 -5.57 -12.29
CA PRO A 91 2.71 -4.98 -12.88
C PRO A 91 3.79 -4.56 -11.87
N ASP A 92 3.67 -4.98 -10.63
CA ASP A 92 4.48 -4.51 -9.50
C ASP A 92 5.89 -5.08 -9.53
N TYR A 93 6.82 -4.31 -10.02
CA TYR A 93 8.26 -4.61 -9.92
C TYR A 93 8.91 -3.62 -8.94
N GLY A 94 9.98 -4.05 -8.25
CA GLY A 94 10.60 -3.28 -7.19
C GLY A 94 10.97 -1.85 -7.57
N HIS A 95 11.61 -1.65 -8.71
CA HIS A 95 12.04 -0.34 -9.20
C HIS A 95 10.99 0.42 -10.04
N GLU A 96 9.77 -0.02 -10.08
CA GLU A 96 8.64 0.78 -10.55
C GLU A 96 8.13 1.64 -9.39
N THR A 97 7.42 2.71 -9.74
CA THR A 97 6.57 3.43 -8.79
C THR A 97 5.12 3.31 -9.22
N THR A 98 4.24 3.41 -8.25
CA THR A 98 2.80 3.38 -8.47
C THR A 98 2.14 4.64 -7.94
N SER A 99 0.97 4.99 -8.45
CA SER A 99 0.15 6.06 -7.84
C SER A 99 -0.18 5.74 -6.38
N GLU A 100 -0.25 4.45 -6.03
CA GLU A 100 -0.38 4.00 -4.65
C GLU A 100 0.80 4.48 -3.80
N ALA A 101 2.06 4.18 -4.16
CA ALA A 101 3.24 4.63 -3.44
C ALA A 101 3.28 6.16 -3.31
N MET A 102 2.92 6.88 -4.37
CA MET A 102 2.84 8.34 -4.38
C MET A 102 1.78 8.87 -3.41
N SER A 103 0.62 8.23 -3.33
CA SER A 103 -0.44 8.62 -2.39
C SER A 103 -0.07 8.33 -0.93
N TYR A 104 0.67 7.23 -0.68
CA TYR A 104 1.25 6.98 0.65
C TYR A 104 2.28 8.04 1.03
N MET A 105 3.14 8.49 0.10
CA MET A 105 4.05 9.61 0.35
C MET A 105 3.29 10.85 0.86
N ALA A 106 2.18 11.20 0.21
CA ALA A 106 1.34 12.31 0.67
C ALA A 106 0.72 12.04 2.06
N TRP A 107 0.31 10.81 2.33
CA TRP A 107 -0.37 10.45 3.56
C TRP A 107 0.57 10.40 4.77
N VAL A 108 1.76 9.79 4.63
CA VAL A 108 2.74 9.74 5.73
C VAL A 108 3.32 11.11 6.04
N THR A 109 3.51 11.96 5.04
CA THR A 109 3.96 13.34 5.24
C THR A 109 2.87 14.21 5.88
N ALA A 110 1.59 13.94 5.61
CA ALA A 110 0.46 14.57 6.32
C ALA A 110 0.48 14.19 7.82
N MET A 111 0.70 12.93 8.15
CA MET A 111 0.82 12.47 9.54
C MET A 111 2.01 13.14 10.24
N HIS A 112 3.17 13.21 9.58
CA HIS A 112 4.34 13.91 10.10
C HIS A 112 4.00 15.36 10.48
N ASP A 113 3.41 16.10 9.57
CA ASP A 113 3.09 17.50 9.80
C ASP A 113 2.04 17.71 10.90
N VAL A 114 1.09 16.78 11.03
CA VAL A 114 0.12 16.76 12.15
C VAL A 114 0.83 16.55 13.49
N LEU A 115 1.69 15.55 13.58
CA LEU A 115 2.39 15.21 14.83
C LEU A 115 3.38 16.32 15.24
N ALA A 116 4.13 16.86 14.27
CA ALA A 116 5.04 17.99 14.49
C ALA A 116 4.31 19.24 14.98
N ASN A 117 3.18 19.62 14.34
CA ASN A 117 2.37 20.75 14.77
C ASN A 117 1.78 20.59 16.17
N LYS A 118 1.50 19.36 16.57
CA LYS A 118 1.02 19.05 17.93
C LYS A 118 2.14 18.91 18.96
N GLY A 119 3.39 18.92 18.51
CA GLY A 119 4.55 18.70 19.39
C GLY A 119 4.66 17.28 19.94
N VAL A 120 4.08 16.30 19.25
CA VAL A 120 4.17 14.88 19.59
C VAL A 120 5.53 14.31 19.17
N ILE A 121 6.03 14.79 18.05
CA ILE A 121 7.38 14.47 17.53
C ILE A 121 8.24 15.73 17.44
N SER A 122 9.54 15.54 17.26
CA SER A 122 10.49 16.63 17.02
C SER A 122 10.36 17.18 15.59
N GLY A 123 10.86 18.40 15.36
CA GLY A 123 10.88 19.01 14.04
C GLY A 123 9.75 20.01 13.80
N SER A 124 9.44 20.27 12.55
CA SER A 124 8.43 21.26 12.12
C SER A 124 7.69 20.76 10.89
N ALA A 125 6.41 21.09 10.77
CA ALA A 125 5.61 20.82 9.59
C ALA A 125 6.19 21.46 8.32
N GLY A 126 5.87 20.90 7.16
CA GLY A 126 6.29 21.34 5.83
C GLY A 126 6.62 20.18 4.89
N ASP A 127 6.52 18.95 5.36
CA ASP A 127 6.81 17.78 4.55
C ASP A 127 5.62 17.37 3.67
N LEU A 128 4.39 17.68 4.08
CA LEU A 128 3.20 17.45 3.27
C LEU A 128 3.27 18.14 1.90
N GLU A 129 3.76 19.40 1.85
CA GLU A 129 3.90 20.12 0.57
C GLU A 129 4.93 19.43 -0.34
N LYS A 130 6.03 18.91 0.23
CA LYS A 130 7.05 18.15 -0.52
C LYS A 130 6.51 16.81 -1.00
N GLY A 131 5.79 16.07 -0.12
CA GLY A 131 5.15 14.80 -0.46
C GLY A 131 4.12 14.96 -1.58
N TRP A 132 3.31 16.01 -1.53
CA TRP A 132 2.39 16.32 -2.61
C TRP A 132 3.11 16.66 -3.93
N LYS A 133 4.21 17.40 -3.84
CA LYS A 133 5.03 17.70 -5.02
C LYS A 133 5.67 16.43 -5.60
N THR A 134 6.04 15.47 -4.76
CA THR A 134 6.47 14.14 -5.23
C THR A 134 5.35 13.44 -6.01
N LEU A 135 4.14 13.43 -5.47
CA LEU A 135 2.97 12.85 -6.13
C LEU A 135 2.72 13.46 -7.51
N GLU A 136 2.91 14.76 -7.67
CA GLU A 136 2.74 15.43 -8.97
C GLU A 136 3.70 14.88 -10.04
N ALA A 137 4.78 14.19 -9.68
CA ALA A 137 5.68 13.57 -10.65
C ALA A 137 5.00 12.47 -11.48
N ILE A 138 3.95 11.83 -10.95
CA ILE A 138 3.21 10.80 -11.67
C ILE A 138 1.93 11.33 -12.35
N ILE A 139 1.73 12.64 -12.35
CA ILE A 139 0.66 13.30 -13.09
C ILE A 139 1.20 13.69 -14.48
N PRO A 140 0.70 13.08 -15.57
CA PRO A 140 1.14 13.43 -16.91
C PRO A 140 0.91 14.91 -17.21
N GLY A 141 1.88 15.56 -17.82
CA GLY A 141 1.84 17.01 -18.07
C GLY A 141 2.27 17.90 -16.89
N TRP A 142 2.37 17.37 -15.68
CA TRP A 142 2.91 18.04 -14.49
C TRP A 142 4.30 17.54 -14.09
N SER A 143 4.67 16.39 -14.58
CA SER A 143 5.96 15.79 -14.29
C SER A 143 7.10 16.58 -14.93
N GLU A 144 8.05 17.03 -14.10
CA GLU A 144 9.27 17.69 -14.55
C GLU A 144 10.37 16.69 -14.94
N ILE A 145 10.21 15.42 -14.55
CA ILE A 145 11.23 14.37 -14.69
C ILE A 145 10.86 13.29 -15.72
N ALA A 146 9.62 13.22 -16.15
CA ALA A 146 9.15 12.19 -17.07
C ALA A 146 9.81 12.32 -18.45
N TYR A 147 10.32 11.19 -18.95
CA TYR A 147 10.97 11.12 -20.25
C TYR A 147 9.97 11.24 -21.40
N GLY A 148 10.19 12.17 -22.30
CA GLY A 148 9.43 12.30 -23.55
C GLY A 148 8.03 12.88 -23.41
N TYR A 149 7.59 13.24 -22.21
CA TYR A 149 6.23 13.72 -21.95
C TYR A 149 6.14 15.24 -21.71
N GLY A 150 7.27 15.93 -21.59
CA GLY A 150 7.30 17.38 -21.33
C GLY A 150 6.66 18.24 -22.43
N ASP A 151 6.43 17.67 -23.63
CA ASP A 151 5.82 18.34 -24.75
C ASP A 151 4.34 17.95 -24.95
N ILE A 152 3.78 17.09 -24.09
CA ILE A 152 2.34 16.82 -24.12
C ILE A 152 1.66 17.98 -23.39
N GLU A 153 1.38 19.02 -24.17
CA GLU A 153 0.63 20.13 -23.64
C GLU A 153 -0.74 19.66 -23.17
N TYR A 154 -1.09 20.06 -22.00
CA TYR A 154 -2.38 19.94 -21.36
C TYR A 154 -3.58 20.12 -22.26
N ASN A 155 -3.54 21.15 -23.09
CA ASN A 155 -4.57 21.52 -24.03
C ASN A 155 -4.77 20.47 -25.11
N THR A 156 -3.76 19.68 -25.46
CA THR A 156 -3.84 18.65 -26.48
C THR A 156 -4.82 17.56 -26.08
N ILE A 157 -4.82 17.14 -24.83
CA ILE A 157 -5.76 16.14 -24.29
C ILE A 157 -7.19 16.67 -24.41
N TRP A 158 -7.47 17.86 -23.88
CA TRP A 158 -8.80 18.45 -23.90
C TRP A 158 -9.31 18.76 -25.30
N GLU A 159 -8.45 19.19 -26.19
CA GLU A 159 -8.80 19.44 -27.58
C GLU A 159 -9.22 18.16 -28.32
N GLN A 160 -8.60 17.05 -28.00
CA GLN A 160 -8.82 15.76 -28.65
C GLN A 160 -9.95 14.95 -28.01
N GLU A 161 -10.22 15.09 -26.74
CA GLU A 161 -11.27 14.34 -26.03
C GLU A 161 -12.69 14.53 -26.58
N LYS A 162 -12.97 15.60 -27.27
CA LYS A 162 -14.25 15.76 -27.97
C LYS A 162 -14.41 14.82 -29.15
N LEU A 163 -13.34 14.16 -29.57
CA LEU A 163 -13.43 13.04 -30.47
C LEU A 163 -14.06 11.86 -29.76
N LYS A 164 -14.57 10.91 -30.51
CA LYS A 164 -15.27 9.77 -29.94
C LYS A 164 -14.34 8.96 -29.06
N ALA A 165 -14.88 8.40 -27.98
CA ALA A 165 -14.17 7.47 -27.12
C ALA A 165 -13.72 6.19 -27.86
N ASP A 166 -14.12 6.02 -29.10
CA ASP A 166 -13.81 4.86 -29.91
C ASP A 166 -13.45 5.22 -31.34
N THR A 167 -12.21 4.97 -31.70
CA THR A 167 -11.72 5.10 -33.09
C THR A 167 -11.25 3.77 -33.66
N ALA A 168 -11.37 2.68 -32.91
CA ALA A 168 -10.95 1.38 -33.37
C ALA A 168 -11.86 0.91 -34.53
N THR A 169 -11.26 0.43 -35.59
CA THR A 169 -11.92 -0.07 -36.77
C THR A 169 -12.01 -1.59 -36.74
N GLU A 170 -12.75 -2.19 -37.71
CA GLU A 170 -12.78 -3.64 -37.89
C GLU A 170 -11.39 -4.27 -38.13
N GLU A 171 -10.40 -3.47 -38.49
CA GLU A 171 -9.01 -3.90 -38.64
C GLU A 171 -8.27 -4.07 -37.32
N ASN A 172 -8.78 -3.48 -36.26
CA ASN A 172 -8.27 -3.67 -34.92
C ASN A 172 -9.00 -4.85 -34.27
N ASP A 173 -8.29 -5.73 -33.58
CA ASP A 173 -8.96 -6.82 -32.88
C ASP A 173 -9.85 -6.22 -31.76
N PRO A 174 -11.18 -6.36 -31.85
CA PRO A 174 -12.09 -5.77 -30.86
C PRO A 174 -11.94 -6.35 -29.48
N LYS A 175 -11.24 -7.46 -29.32
CA LYS A 175 -10.88 -7.99 -28.00
C LYS A 175 -9.75 -7.22 -27.35
N LEU A 176 -8.88 -6.63 -28.17
CA LEU A 176 -7.74 -5.84 -27.70
C LEU A 176 -8.10 -4.36 -27.51
N TYR A 177 -9.13 -3.89 -28.23
CA TYR A 177 -9.67 -2.53 -28.13
C TYR A 177 -11.14 -2.58 -27.79
N PRO A 178 -11.49 -2.67 -26.50
CA PRO A 178 -12.89 -2.76 -26.09
C PRO A 178 -13.78 -1.66 -26.65
N ALA A 179 -13.18 -0.51 -26.92
CA ALA A 179 -13.88 0.64 -27.45
C ALA A 179 -14.50 0.44 -28.82
N THR A 180 -13.97 -0.46 -29.66
CA THR A 180 -14.52 -0.70 -31.00
C THR A 180 -15.93 -1.27 -31.05
N GLN A 181 -16.36 -1.83 -29.97
CA GLN A 181 -17.62 -2.58 -29.92
C GLN A 181 -18.84 -1.68 -29.86
N ASN A 182 -18.67 -0.37 -29.70
CA ASN A 182 -19.76 0.50 -29.30
C ASN A 182 -20.25 1.44 -30.33
N GLY A 183 -19.66 1.43 -31.50
CA GLY A 183 -19.99 2.46 -32.46
C GLY A 183 -19.58 3.84 -31.91
N THR A 184 -19.96 4.80 -32.60
CA THR A 184 -19.25 6.05 -32.72
C THR A 184 -19.81 7.22 -31.89
N ASP A 185 -20.68 7.00 -30.91
CA ASP A 185 -21.44 8.09 -30.28
C ASP A 185 -21.15 8.23 -28.79
N ALA A 186 -20.18 7.49 -28.25
CA ALA A 186 -19.80 7.53 -26.87
C ALA A 186 -18.87 8.71 -26.60
N LEU A 187 -19.43 9.82 -26.16
CA LEU A 187 -18.68 10.98 -25.66
C LEU A 187 -18.75 11.03 -24.16
N ASN A 188 -17.66 11.45 -23.53
CA ASN A 188 -17.61 11.70 -22.09
C ASN A 188 -18.71 12.73 -21.72
N PRO A 189 -19.67 12.37 -20.85
CA PRO A 189 -20.82 13.24 -20.54
C PRO A 189 -20.48 14.53 -19.83
N ILE A 190 -19.32 14.58 -19.16
CA ILE A 190 -18.85 15.77 -18.41
C ILE A 190 -17.70 16.50 -19.12
N TYR A 191 -17.35 16.07 -20.35
CA TYR A 191 -16.24 16.62 -21.10
C TYR A 191 -16.28 18.14 -21.25
N GLU A 192 -17.40 18.69 -21.76
CA GLU A 192 -17.50 20.14 -22.00
C GLU A 192 -17.41 20.97 -20.72
N ASP A 193 -17.87 20.42 -19.60
CA ASP A 193 -17.80 21.07 -18.30
C ASP A 193 -16.35 21.04 -17.76
N MET A 194 -15.69 19.90 -17.80
CA MET A 194 -14.28 19.73 -17.44
C MET A 194 -13.38 20.60 -18.32
N LYS A 195 -13.58 20.57 -19.64
CA LYS A 195 -12.84 21.43 -20.57
C LYS A 195 -13.02 22.91 -20.26
N SER A 196 -14.23 23.33 -19.93
CA SER A 196 -14.51 24.72 -19.56
C SER A 196 -13.80 25.14 -18.26
N ALA A 197 -13.68 24.21 -17.32
CA ALA A 197 -13.04 24.46 -16.02
C ALA A 197 -11.50 24.43 -16.10
N TYR A 198 -10.95 23.47 -16.83
CA TYR A 198 -9.53 23.08 -16.78
C TYR A 198 -8.81 23.09 -18.13
N GLY A 199 -9.48 23.43 -19.23
CA GLY A 199 -8.93 23.41 -20.59
C GLY A 199 -7.92 24.51 -20.92
N GLY A 200 -7.52 25.32 -19.93
CA GLY A 200 -6.50 26.35 -20.05
C GLY A 200 -5.16 25.92 -19.46
N GLU A 201 -4.67 26.75 -18.54
CA GLU A 201 -3.42 26.48 -17.82
C GLU A 201 -3.56 25.43 -16.71
N ASP A 202 -4.78 25.11 -16.29
CA ASP A 202 -5.05 24.23 -15.17
C ASP A 202 -5.06 22.70 -15.50
N GLY A 203 -5.36 22.33 -16.70
CA GLY A 203 -5.28 20.98 -17.32
C GLY A 203 -5.70 19.75 -16.52
N TYR A 204 -5.38 18.57 -17.04
CA TYR A 204 -5.65 17.29 -16.41
C TYR A 204 -4.84 17.11 -15.12
N TYR A 205 -5.46 16.59 -14.05
CA TYR A 205 -4.82 16.44 -12.75
C TYR A 205 -5.19 15.10 -12.10
N LEU A 206 -5.00 14.04 -12.87
CA LEU A 206 -5.09 12.64 -12.39
C LEU A 206 -3.72 12.01 -12.46
N MET A 207 -3.41 11.18 -11.48
CA MET A 207 -2.19 10.37 -11.48
C MET A 207 -2.28 9.29 -12.55
N HIS A 208 -1.18 9.05 -13.24
CA HIS A 208 -1.02 7.79 -13.93
C HIS A 208 -0.54 6.74 -12.93
N TRP A 209 -0.95 5.49 -13.10
CA TRP A 209 -0.81 4.49 -12.07
C TRP A 209 0.56 3.84 -11.94
N LEU A 210 1.44 3.92 -12.98
CA LEU A 210 2.66 3.14 -13.06
C LEU A 210 3.79 3.85 -13.81
N ALA A 211 5.01 3.79 -13.29
CA ALA A 211 6.19 4.29 -13.98
C ALA A 211 7.46 3.50 -13.65
N ASP A 212 8.33 3.33 -14.67
CA ASP A 212 9.72 2.91 -14.51
C ASP A 212 10.54 4.12 -14.03
N VAL A 213 11.05 4.08 -12.81
CA VAL A 213 11.55 5.28 -12.13
C VAL A 213 12.89 5.73 -12.70
N ASP A 214 13.85 4.84 -12.77
CA ASP A 214 15.24 5.13 -13.11
C ASP A 214 15.71 4.40 -14.38
N ASP A 215 14.75 4.06 -15.22
CA ASP A 215 15.00 3.29 -16.45
C ASP A 215 15.59 1.89 -16.16
N TRP A 216 15.27 1.32 -15.00
CA TRP A 216 15.71 -0.01 -14.59
C TRP A 216 15.29 -1.08 -15.60
N TYR A 217 14.04 -0.97 -16.08
CA TYR A 217 13.46 -1.90 -17.04
C TYR A 217 13.71 -1.51 -18.50
N GLY A 218 14.39 -0.40 -18.73
CA GLY A 218 14.82 0.06 -20.06
C GLY A 218 13.76 0.78 -20.87
N PHE A 219 12.62 1.13 -20.33
CA PHE A 219 11.55 1.84 -21.04
C PHE A 219 11.93 3.28 -21.42
N GLY A 220 12.83 3.90 -20.67
CA GLY A 220 13.43 5.21 -20.98
C GLY A 220 14.55 5.16 -22.04
N GLY A 221 14.84 4.00 -22.61
CA GLY A 221 15.88 3.81 -23.64
C GLY A 221 17.29 3.81 -23.11
N GLY A 222 17.50 3.35 -21.87
CA GLY A 222 18.82 3.23 -21.24
C GLY A 222 19.44 4.56 -20.82
N LYS A 223 18.63 5.58 -20.53
CA LYS A 223 19.10 6.92 -20.16
C LYS A 223 18.93 7.24 -18.68
N GLY A 224 18.46 6.28 -17.87
CA GLY A 224 18.22 6.47 -16.44
C GLY A 224 17.10 7.46 -16.14
N GLN A 225 16.08 7.54 -17.00
CA GLN A 225 15.02 8.54 -16.88
C GLN A 225 13.69 7.93 -16.50
N PHE A 226 12.94 8.64 -15.67
CA PHE A 226 11.57 8.34 -15.31
C PHE A 226 10.68 8.22 -16.57
N THR A 227 10.00 7.09 -16.71
CA THR A 227 9.18 6.80 -17.88
C THR A 227 7.83 6.25 -17.46
N PHE A 228 6.74 6.91 -17.84
CA PHE A 228 5.39 6.37 -17.68
C PHE A 228 5.24 5.08 -18.47
N ILE A 229 4.79 4.04 -17.82
CA ILE A 229 4.52 2.74 -18.43
C ILE A 229 3.09 2.30 -18.13
N ASN A 230 2.59 1.36 -18.90
CA ASN A 230 1.26 0.80 -18.71
C ASN A 230 1.30 -0.71 -18.97
N THR A 231 0.26 -1.39 -18.55
CA THR A 231 0.04 -2.80 -18.86
C THR A 231 -1.46 -3.03 -19.05
N PHE A 232 -1.83 -4.05 -19.83
CA PHE A 232 -3.22 -4.35 -20.10
C PHE A 232 -3.53 -5.81 -19.84
N GLN A 233 -4.55 -6.06 -19.05
CA GLN A 233 -5.22 -7.34 -18.98
C GLN A 233 -6.23 -7.42 -20.13
N ARG A 234 -6.09 -8.42 -20.98
CA ARG A 234 -6.88 -8.56 -22.22
C ARG A 234 -8.17 -9.34 -22.07
N GLY A 235 -8.46 -9.84 -20.91
CA GLY A 235 -9.70 -10.55 -20.62
C GLY A 235 -9.76 -11.01 -19.17
N GLU A 236 -10.96 -11.35 -18.71
CA GLU A 236 -11.23 -11.78 -17.34
C GLU A 236 -10.42 -13.00 -16.89
N GLN A 237 -10.03 -13.85 -17.84
CA GLN A 237 -9.31 -15.10 -17.58
C GLN A 237 -7.80 -14.96 -17.77
N GLU A 238 -7.31 -13.83 -18.23
CA GLU A 238 -5.88 -13.58 -18.27
C GLU A 238 -5.38 -13.29 -16.85
N SER A 239 -4.38 -14.04 -16.42
CA SER A 239 -3.73 -13.78 -15.13
C SER A 239 -3.11 -12.39 -15.13
N CYS A 240 -3.22 -11.67 -14.03
CA CYS A 240 -2.53 -10.40 -13.87
C CYS A 240 -1.01 -10.54 -14.00
N PHE A 241 -0.47 -11.73 -13.82
CA PHE A 241 0.96 -12.05 -14.00
C PHE A 241 1.37 -12.25 -15.47
N GLU A 242 0.45 -12.26 -16.42
CA GLU A 242 0.72 -12.47 -17.86
C GLU A 242 0.79 -11.17 -18.65
N THR A 243 0.54 -10.04 -18.02
CA THR A 243 0.54 -8.74 -18.67
C THR A 243 1.96 -8.28 -19.01
N VAL A 244 2.10 -7.55 -20.10
CA VAL A 244 3.39 -7.02 -20.55
C VAL A 244 3.38 -5.50 -20.39
N PRO A 245 4.27 -4.95 -19.56
CA PRO A 245 4.44 -3.51 -19.47
C PRO A 245 4.94 -2.93 -20.80
N HIS A 246 4.47 -1.74 -21.12
CA HIS A 246 4.90 -0.98 -22.30
C HIS A 246 4.88 0.52 -21.99
N PRO A 247 5.66 1.36 -22.68
CA PRO A 247 5.64 2.80 -22.44
C PRO A 247 4.28 3.40 -22.78
N CYS A 248 3.84 4.39 -21.99
CA CYS A 248 2.61 5.14 -22.28
C CYS A 248 2.72 5.96 -23.54
N LEU A 249 3.91 6.43 -23.89
CA LEU A 249 4.17 7.08 -25.16
C LEU A 249 4.76 6.08 -26.16
N GLU A 250 3.95 5.62 -27.08
CA GLU A 250 4.36 4.74 -28.16
C GLU A 250 4.67 5.56 -29.41
N GLU A 251 5.91 5.97 -29.58
CA GLU A 251 6.39 6.67 -30.77
C GLU A 251 6.80 5.71 -31.90
N LEU A 252 6.23 4.55 -32.00
CA LEU A 252 6.68 3.48 -32.89
C LEU A 252 8.08 2.91 -32.56
N LYS A 253 8.76 3.40 -31.53
CA LYS A 253 10.07 2.88 -31.13
C LYS A 253 10.02 1.46 -30.59
N TYR A 254 8.86 0.99 -30.28
CA TYR A 254 8.62 -0.38 -29.86
C TYR A 254 7.85 -1.18 -30.91
N GLY A 255 7.57 -0.60 -32.06
CA GLY A 255 6.47 -1.12 -32.79
C GLY A 255 6.80 -1.78 -34.11
N MET A 256 8.02 -1.78 -34.59
CA MET A 256 8.21 -2.17 -35.98
C MET A 256 9.56 -2.81 -36.23
N ASP A 257 9.57 -3.98 -36.84
CA ASP A 257 10.77 -4.58 -37.41
C ASP A 257 11.03 -4.00 -38.79
N GLY A 258 11.94 -3.03 -38.89
CA GLY A 258 12.50 -2.59 -40.14
C GLY A 258 11.56 -1.89 -41.12
N GLY A 259 10.41 -1.38 -40.64
CA GLY A 259 9.50 -0.59 -41.48
C GLY A 259 9.84 0.89 -41.50
N GLU A 260 9.20 1.64 -42.42
CA GLU A 260 9.27 3.11 -42.41
C GLU A 260 8.60 3.63 -41.10
N GLY A 261 9.37 4.28 -40.28
CA GLY A 261 8.95 4.66 -38.93
C GLY A 261 9.49 3.73 -37.83
N ASP A 262 10.20 2.68 -38.22
CA ASP A 262 11.00 1.87 -37.27
C ASP A 262 12.16 2.71 -36.72
N ASN A 263 12.22 2.85 -35.43
CA ASN A 263 13.31 3.50 -34.74
C ASN A 263 14.31 2.50 -34.11
N GLY A 264 14.23 1.25 -34.52
CA GLY A 264 15.17 0.21 -34.14
C GLY A 264 14.83 -0.56 -32.87
N ASN A 265 13.68 -0.32 -32.24
CA ASN A 265 13.28 -1.01 -31.03
C ASN A 265 12.27 -2.15 -31.25
N GLY A 266 11.75 -2.30 -32.47
CA GLY A 266 11.13 -3.53 -32.94
C GLY A 266 9.80 -4.00 -32.37
N ILE A 267 9.21 -3.36 -31.38
CA ILE A 267 7.90 -3.78 -30.82
C ILE A 267 6.78 -3.13 -31.64
N LYS A 268 6.08 -3.91 -32.45
CA LYS A 268 4.83 -3.46 -33.08
C LYS A 268 3.85 -3.06 -32.01
N ALA A 269 2.99 -2.11 -32.31
CA ALA A 269 1.85 -1.81 -31.45
C ALA A 269 1.07 -3.10 -31.19
N ILE A 270 1.23 -3.67 -30.01
CA ILE A 270 0.76 -5.01 -29.64
C ILE A 270 -0.75 -5.16 -29.90
N PHE A 271 -1.49 -4.07 -29.72
CA PHE A 271 -2.94 -4.10 -29.71
C PHE A 271 -3.60 -3.90 -31.06
N ASN A 272 -2.90 -3.42 -32.08
CA ASN A 272 -3.54 -3.19 -33.39
C ASN A 272 -2.94 -3.96 -34.54
N GLY A 273 -1.82 -4.63 -34.39
CA GLY A 273 -1.19 -5.45 -35.43
C GLY A 273 -0.81 -4.69 -36.72
N LYS A 274 -0.83 -3.36 -36.68
CA LYS A 274 -0.54 -2.53 -37.86
C LYS A 274 0.94 -2.26 -37.99
N ASP A 275 1.39 -2.20 -39.23
CA ASP A 275 2.78 -1.91 -39.55
C ASP A 275 3.12 -0.40 -39.44
N LYS A 276 2.13 0.46 -39.26
CA LYS A 276 2.30 1.90 -39.06
C LYS A 276 1.22 2.43 -38.15
N VAL A 277 1.62 3.00 -37.03
CA VAL A 277 0.75 3.76 -36.12
C VAL A 277 1.40 5.11 -35.81
N PRO A 278 0.61 6.20 -35.76
CA PRO A 278 1.14 7.48 -35.32
C PRO A 278 1.62 7.37 -33.87
N PRO A 279 2.52 8.24 -33.41
CA PRO A 279 2.84 8.36 -32.01
C PRO A 279 1.56 8.51 -31.17
N GLN A 280 1.40 7.64 -30.19
CA GLN A 280 0.22 7.58 -29.33
C GLN A 280 0.63 7.70 -27.88
N TYR A 281 -0.26 8.27 -27.07
CA TYR A 281 -0.12 8.23 -25.63
C TYR A 281 -1.35 7.55 -25.01
N SER A 282 -1.13 6.90 -23.88
CA SER A 282 -2.19 6.22 -23.12
C SER A 282 -1.86 6.27 -21.63
N PHE A 283 -2.74 6.87 -20.87
CA PHE A 283 -2.62 6.96 -19.41
C PHE A 283 -3.82 6.32 -18.72
N THR A 284 -3.63 5.87 -17.51
CA THR A 284 -4.66 5.20 -16.69
C THR A 284 -4.50 5.64 -15.26
N ASN A 285 -5.58 6.06 -14.59
CA ASN A 285 -5.58 6.30 -13.16
C ASN A 285 -6.00 5.04 -12.39
N ALA A 286 -5.75 5.08 -11.08
CA ALA A 286 -6.27 4.12 -10.11
C ALA A 286 -6.91 4.94 -8.97
N PRO A 287 -8.24 5.13 -8.97
CA PRO A 287 -8.90 6.14 -8.14
C PRO A 287 -8.73 5.94 -6.63
N ASP A 288 -8.39 4.74 -6.17
CA ASP A 288 -8.06 4.52 -4.75
C ASP A 288 -6.83 5.31 -4.30
N ALA A 289 -5.89 5.55 -5.21
CA ALA A 289 -4.70 6.34 -4.95
C ALA A 289 -5.02 7.85 -4.90
N GLU A 290 -5.80 8.36 -5.86
CA GLU A 290 -6.29 9.73 -5.80
C GLU A 290 -7.10 9.98 -4.53
N ASP A 291 -8.02 9.08 -4.21
CA ASP A 291 -8.85 9.17 -3.02
C ASP A 291 -8.03 9.12 -1.72
N ARG A 292 -6.94 8.33 -1.67
CA ARG A 292 -6.00 8.33 -0.53
C ARG A 292 -5.26 9.67 -0.42
N ALA A 293 -4.85 10.26 -1.52
CA ALA A 293 -4.21 11.57 -1.52
C ALA A 293 -5.19 12.66 -1.03
N ILE A 294 -6.46 12.61 -1.46
CA ILE A 294 -7.52 13.50 -0.98
C ILE A 294 -7.75 13.29 0.53
N GLN A 295 -7.83 12.04 0.98
CA GLN A 295 -7.94 11.68 2.39
C GLN A 295 -6.78 12.26 3.20
N ALA A 296 -5.55 12.23 2.70
CA ALA A 296 -4.37 12.79 3.36
C ALA A 296 -4.51 14.29 3.64
N ILE A 297 -5.00 15.06 2.68
CA ILE A 297 -5.25 16.50 2.86
C ILE A 297 -6.38 16.74 3.85
N TYR A 298 -7.46 15.97 3.77
CA TYR A 298 -8.56 16.08 4.71
C TYR A 298 -8.14 15.74 6.14
N PHE A 299 -7.35 14.67 6.31
CA PHE A 299 -6.73 14.29 7.59
C PHE A 299 -5.89 15.44 8.16
N ALA A 300 -4.93 15.95 7.38
CA ALA A 300 -4.05 17.03 7.81
C ALA A 300 -4.84 18.28 8.26
N SER A 301 -5.81 18.71 7.45
CA SER A 301 -6.69 19.83 7.75
C SER A 301 -7.51 19.61 9.03
N ASN A 302 -8.05 18.41 9.22
CA ASN A 302 -8.85 18.06 10.40
C ASN A 302 -8.06 18.11 11.70
N PHE A 303 -6.76 17.88 11.65
CA PHE A 303 -5.86 17.94 12.80
C PHE A 303 -5.06 19.23 12.90
N GLY A 304 -5.40 20.24 12.08
CA GLY A 304 -4.94 21.62 12.24
C GLY A 304 -3.72 22.01 11.42
N VAL A 305 -3.35 21.24 10.42
CA VAL A 305 -2.35 21.65 9.42
C VAL A 305 -3.01 22.63 8.43
N ASP A 306 -2.35 23.73 8.14
CA ASP A 306 -2.78 24.66 7.08
C ASP A 306 -2.40 24.08 5.72
N CYS A 307 -3.35 23.47 5.03
CA CYS A 307 -3.13 22.84 3.73
C CYS A 307 -3.13 23.83 2.56
N GLY A 308 -3.62 25.06 2.76
CA GLY A 308 -3.54 26.13 1.76
C GLY A 308 -3.98 25.71 0.35
N LYS A 309 -3.06 25.83 -0.61
CA LYS A 309 -3.30 25.45 -2.01
C LYS A 309 -3.57 23.94 -2.19
N LEU A 310 -3.06 23.09 -1.32
CA LEU A 310 -3.22 21.64 -1.44
C LEU A 310 -4.70 21.24 -1.31
N SER A 311 -5.50 21.92 -0.51
CA SER A 311 -6.94 21.65 -0.44
C SER A 311 -7.63 21.84 -1.80
N TYR A 312 -7.30 22.91 -2.52
CA TYR A 312 -7.81 23.11 -3.88
C TYR A 312 -7.31 22.04 -4.86
N LEU A 313 -6.04 21.66 -4.78
CA LEU A 313 -5.48 20.62 -5.65
C LEU A 313 -6.12 19.25 -5.40
N ALA A 314 -6.38 18.91 -4.14
CA ALA A 314 -7.14 17.71 -3.77
C ALA A 314 -8.58 17.78 -4.32
N GLY A 315 -9.24 18.92 -4.17
CA GLY A 315 -10.56 19.16 -4.75
C GLY A 315 -10.58 19.04 -6.27
N LYS A 316 -9.57 19.60 -6.96
CA LYS A 316 -9.40 19.47 -8.43
C LYS A 316 -9.17 18.03 -8.86
N MET A 317 -8.33 17.28 -8.12
CA MET A 317 -8.11 15.85 -8.36
C MET A 317 -9.44 15.08 -8.22
N GLY A 318 -10.16 15.29 -7.14
CA GLY A 318 -11.47 14.68 -6.91
C GLY A 318 -12.51 15.08 -7.96
N ASP A 319 -12.52 16.34 -8.41
CA ASP A 319 -13.43 16.75 -9.48
C ASP A 319 -13.19 15.96 -10.77
N GLN A 320 -11.94 15.67 -11.08
CA GLN A 320 -11.59 14.89 -12.27
C GLN A 320 -11.78 13.38 -12.06
N CYS A 321 -11.66 12.85 -10.84
CA CYS A 321 -12.05 11.49 -10.50
C CYS A 321 -13.54 11.20 -10.73
N ARG A 322 -14.38 12.20 -10.92
CA ARG A 322 -15.78 11.99 -11.36
C ARG A 322 -15.88 11.26 -12.71
N ASN A 323 -14.83 11.22 -13.51
CA ASN A 323 -14.76 10.38 -14.69
C ASN A 323 -14.89 8.88 -14.36
N ASP A 324 -14.43 8.46 -13.18
CA ASP A 324 -14.55 7.08 -12.71
C ASP A 324 -15.98 6.68 -12.32
N MET A 325 -16.89 7.63 -12.21
CA MET A 325 -18.29 7.39 -11.84
C MET A 325 -19.18 6.98 -13.02
N PHE A 326 -18.62 6.75 -14.21
CA PHE A 326 -19.40 6.47 -15.41
C PHE A 326 -19.15 5.07 -15.95
N ASP A 327 -20.19 4.52 -16.55
CA ASP A 327 -20.08 3.28 -17.31
C ASP A 327 -19.03 3.38 -18.42
N LYS A 328 -18.30 2.31 -18.62
CA LYS A 328 -17.18 2.17 -19.57
C LYS A 328 -17.44 2.82 -20.95
N TYR A 329 -18.65 2.68 -21.49
CA TYR A 329 -19.05 3.20 -22.79
C TYR A 329 -20.21 4.18 -22.71
N TYR A 330 -20.40 4.75 -21.53
CA TYR A 330 -21.47 5.70 -21.25
C TYR A 330 -22.88 5.17 -21.56
N LYS A 331 -23.10 3.86 -21.40
CA LYS A 331 -24.41 3.24 -21.52
C LYS A 331 -25.23 3.47 -20.26
N GLU A 332 -26.55 3.49 -20.43
CA GLU A 332 -27.49 3.64 -19.29
C GLU A 332 -27.20 2.56 -18.23
N ILE A 333 -27.25 2.94 -16.97
CA ILE A 333 -27.09 1.99 -15.87
C ILE A 333 -28.24 0.97 -15.90
N GLY A 334 -27.90 -0.31 -15.75
CA GLY A 334 -28.82 -1.43 -15.96
C GLY A 334 -28.88 -1.89 -17.43
N CYS A 335 -27.97 -1.42 -18.29
CA CYS A 335 -27.93 -1.83 -19.68
C CYS A 335 -27.61 -3.32 -19.81
N GLN A 336 -28.46 -4.03 -20.57
CA GLN A 336 -28.30 -5.46 -20.85
C GLN A 336 -28.30 -5.72 -22.36
N ASN A 337 -27.75 -4.82 -23.12
CA ASN A 337 -27.64 -4.92 -24.57
C ASN A 337 -26.42 -4.17 -25.11
N MET A 338 -25.46 -4.89 -25.63
CA MET A 338 -24.24 -4.35 -26.21
C MET A 338 -24.52 -3.29 -27.29
N ALA A 339 -25.57 -3.45 -28.07
CA ALA A 339 -25.92 -2.55 -29.17
C ALA A 339 -26.61 -1.24 -28.71
N SER A 340 -26.83 -1.05 -27.41
CA SER A 340 -27.41 0.20 -26.90
C SER A 340 -26.45 1.36 -27.16
N SER A 341 -27.00 2.51 -27.56
CA SER A 341 -26.25 3.75 -27.66
C SER A 341 -25.86 4.30 -26.32
N SER A 342 -24.92 5.26 -26.30
CA SER A 342 -24.59 6.00 -25.09
C SER A 342 -25.79 6.79 -24.54
N ALA A 343 -25.84 6.99 -23.25
CA ALA A 343 -26.98 7.57 -22.55
C ALA A 343 -26.66 8.88 -21.81
N GLY A 344 -25.46 9.44 -22.04
CA GLY A 344 -25.03 10.66 -21.37
C GLY A 344 -24.99 10.50 -19.86
N LEU A 345 -25.50 11.46 -19.09
CA LEU A 345 -25.50 11.41 -17.63
C LEU A 345 -26.26 10.23 -17.01
N LYS A 346 -27.11 9.53 -17.75
CA LYS A 346 -27.73 8.29 -17.26
C LYS A 346 -26.75 7.12 -17.15
N SER A 347 -25.55 7.27 -17.61
CA SER A 347 -24.48 6.30 -17.47
C SER A 347 -23.67 6.48 -16.17
N GLN A 348 -24.05 7.44 -15.33
CA GLN A 348 -23.40 7.71 -14.06
C GLN A 348 -23.92 6.79 -12.97
N HIS A 349 -23.02 5.99 -12.39
CA HIS A 349 -23.32 5.08 -11.27
C HIS A 349 -22.89 5.62 -9.90
N TYR A 350 -22.12 6.68 -9.87
CA TYR A 350 -21.63 7.39 -8.66
C TYR A 350 -20.67 6.58 -7.76
N LEU A 351 -20.28 5.37 -8.14
CA LEU A 351 -19.23 4.60 -7.48
C LEU A 351 -17.88 4.88 -8.14
N MET A 352 -16.79 4.64 -7.43
CA MET A 352 -15.48 4.64 -8.06
C MET A 352 -15.30 3.32 -8.83
N SER A 353 -15.03 3.43 -10.12
CA SER A 353 -14.66 2.28 -10.95
C SER A 353 -13.22 1.87 -10.71
N TRP A 354 -12.80 0.75 -11.25
CA TRP A 354 -11.42 0.31 -11.14
C TRP A 354 -10.43 1.29 -11.77
N TYR A 355 -10.77 1.91 -12.88
CA TYR A 355 -9.91 2.88 -13.56
C TYR A 355 -10.68 3.73 -14.56
N THR A 356 -10.09 4.87 -14.91
CA THR A 356 -10.35 5.60 -16.14
C THR A 356 -9.06 5.69 -16.98
N SER A 357 -9.15 5.36 -18.26
CA SER A 357 -8.03 5.52 -19.19
C SER A 357 -8.33 6.60 -20.21
N TRP A 358 -7.29 7.34 -20.58
CA TRP A 358 -7.38 8.36 -21.63
C TRP A 358 -6.12 8.34 -22.50
N GLY A 359 -6.25 8.77 -23.74
CA GLY A 359 -5.14 8.75 -24.68
C GLY A 359 -5.47 9.36 -26.03
N GLY A 360 -4.55 9.23 -26.96
CA GLY A 360 -4.73 9.74 -28.30
C GLY A 360 -3.47 9.72 -29.15
N ALA A 361 -3.54 10.31 -30.34
CA ALA A 361 -2.41 10.49 -31.24
C ALA A 361 -1.89 11.92 -31.14
N LEU A 362 -0.58 12.08 -30.96
CA LEU A 362 0.07 13.38 -30.78
C LEU A 362 0.16 14.20 -32.06
N THR A 363 0.23 13.57 -33.23
CA THR A 363 0.44 14.27 -34.50
C THR A 363 -0.39 13.72 -35.62
N ALA A 364 -0.72 14.59 -36.56
CA ALA A 364 -1.33 14.21 -37.86
C ALA A 364 -0.32 13.76 -38.91
N SER A 365 0.90 13.37 -38.55
CA SER A 365 1.99 13.02 -39.46
C SER A 365 1.66 11.85 -40.39
N TYR A 366 0.66 11.07 -40.05
CA TYR A 366 0.20 9.89 -40.77
C TYR A 366 -1.21 10.08 -41.38
N GLY A 367 -1.61 11.29 -41.72
CA GLY A 367 -2.93 11.60 -42.29
C GLY A 367 -3.96 11.95 -41.21
N ASP A 368 -5.21 11.48 -41.36
CA ASP A 368 -6.32 11.85 -40.48
C ASP A 368 -6.34 11.06 -39.16
N TYR A 369 -5.18 10.65 -38.63
CA TYR A 369 -5.05 9.84 -37.43
C TYR A 369 -4.92 10.67 -36.14
N GLN A 370 -5.13 11.93 -36.15
CA GLN A 370 -5.23 12.73 -34.94
C GLN A 370 -6.56 12.46 -34.27
N TRP A 371 -6.50 11.86 -33.06
CA TRP A 371 -7.68 11.45 -32.31
C TRP A 371 -7.38 11.41 -30.83
N ALA A 372 -8.40 11.46 -30.03
CA ALA A 372 -8.34 11.22 -28.59
C ALA A 372 -9.49 10.33 -28.14
N TRP A 373 -9.31 9.69 -27.01
CA TRP A 373 -10.31 8.82 -26.42
C TRP A 373 -10.22 8.86 -24.90
N GLN A 374 -11.34 8.61 -24.26
CA GLN A 374 -11.44 8.35 -22.84
C GLN A 374 -12.39 7.18 -22.63
N ILE A 375 -12.03 6.28 -21.73
CA ILE A 375 -12.79 5.10 -21.42
C ILE A 375 -12.65 4.77 -19.93
N GLY A 376 -13.79 4.49 -19.28
CA GLY A 376 -13.82 4.01 -17.92
C GLY A 376 -13.83 2.49 -17.81
N CYS A 377 -14.02 2.01 -16.62
CA CYS A 377 -14.31 0.63 -16.29
C CYS A 377 -15.74 0.56 -15.75
N SER A 378 -16.53 -0.41 -16.17
CA SER A 378 -17.89 -0.58 -15.63
C SER A 378 -17.94 -1.39 -14.33
N HIS A 379 -16.80 -1.78 -13.79
CA HIS A 379 -16.68 -2.61 -12.61
C HIS A 379 -16.32 -1.74 -11.41
N SER A 380 -17.10 -1.88 -10.34
CA SER A 380 -16.86 -1.20 -9.06
C SER A 380 -16.67 -2.25 -7.96
N HIS A 381 -15.49 -2.24 -7.36
CA HIS A 381 -15.11 -3.08 -6.23
C HIS A 381 -15.23 -2.29 -4.92
N GLN A 382 -15.58 -2.92 -3.83
CA GLN A 382 -15.64 -2.26 -2.52
C GLN A 382 -14.29 -1.66 -2.13
N PHE A 383 -13.19 -2.30 -2.50
CA PHE A 383 -11.83 -1.84 -2.21
C PHE A 383 -11.51 -0.47 -2.83
N TYR A 384 -12.03 -0.16 -4.02
CA TYR A 384 -11.80 1.13 -4.68
C TYR A 384 -12.69 2.27 -4.17
N GLN A 385 -13.64 1.97 -3.28
CA GLN A 385 -14.47 3.01 -2.69
C GLN A 385 -13.74 3.69 -1.53
N ASN A 386 -13.83 5.02 -1.46
CA ASN A 386 -13.35 5.79 -0.33
C ASN A 386 -14.43 6.78 0.14
N PRO A 387 -15.37 6.33 0.99
CA PRO A 387 -16.42 7.20 1.50
C PRO A 387 -15.90 8.41 2.26
N LEU A 388 -14.70 8.34 2.84
CA LEU A 388 -14.07 9.48 3.50
C LEU A 388 -13.67 10.56 2.50
N ALA A 389 -13.04 10.18 1.38
CA ALA A 389 -12.71 11.12 0.31
C ALA A 389 -13.99 11.74 -0.28
N ALA A 390 -15.01 10.91 -0.55
CA ALA A 390 -16.30 11.40 -1.02
C ALA A 390 -16.96 12.38 -0.04
N TYR A 391 -16.91 12.11 1.28
CA TYR A 391 -17.38 13.01 2.32
C TYR A 391 -16.62 14.32 2.32
N ALA A 392 -15.28 14.27 2.24
CA ALA A 392 -14.44 15.46 2.18
C ALA A 392 -14.77 16.33 0.97
N LEU A 393 -14.86 15.73 -0.22
CA LEU A 393 -15.17 16.45 -1.45
C LEU A 393 -16.59 17.02 -1.47
N ALA A 394 -17.55 16.39 -0.81
CA ALA A 394 -18.91 16.89 -0.72
C ALA A 394 -19.05 18.06 0.30
N TYR A 395 -18.33 18.00 1.42
CA TYR A 395 -18.62 18.87 2.57
C TYR A 395 -17.44 19.75 3.02
N ASP A 396 -16.18 19.44 2.69
CA ASP A 396 -15.07 20.34 3.02
C ASP A 396 -15.06 21.55 2.08
N LYS A 397 -15.28 22.71 2.67
CA LYS A 397 -15.37 23.98 1.91
C LYS A 397 -14.04 24.36 1.26
N ASN A 398 -12.91 23.99 1.86
CA ASN A 398 -11.60 24.35 1.32
C ASN A 398 -11.29 23.53 0.06
N MET A 399 -11.73 22.27 0.01
CA MET A 399 -11.61 21.44 -1.19
C MET A 399 -12.57 21.89 -2.29
N GLY A 400 -13.78 22.31 -1.96
CA GLY A 400 -14.75 22.83 -2.93
C GLY A 400 -14.46 24.25 -3.42
N ASP A 401 -13.63 25.02 -2.72
CA ASP A 401 -13.37 26.40 -3.09
C ASP A 401 -12.55 26.50 -4.38
N GLY A 402 -13.06 27.25 -5.33
CA GLY A 402 -12.42 27.43 -6.64
C GLY A 402 -12.77 26.34 -7.68
N ILE A 403 -13.47 25.29 -7.33
CA ILE A 403 -13.98 24.30 -8.29
C ILE A 403 -15.07 24.95 -9.15
N LYS A 404 -14.92 24.83 -10.47
CA LYS A 404 -15.79 25.55 -11.44
C LYS A 404 -16.75 24.66 -12.19
N THR A 405 -16.59 23.35 -12.09
CA THR A 405 -17.48 22.38 -12.75
C THR A 405 -18.86 22.38 -12.09
N LYS A 406 -19.85 21.97 -12.87
CA LYS A 406 -21.21 21.78 -12.35
C LYS A 406 -21.30 20.45 -11.61
N ASN A 407 -22.21 20.42 -10.66
CA ASN A 407 -22.58 19.19 -9.94
C ASN A 407 -21.46 18.54 -9.11
N PHE A 408 -20.29 19.16 -9.00
CA PHE A 408 -19.18 18.61 -8.21
C PHE A 408 -19.65 18.15 -6.82
N GLN A 409 -20.21 19.04 -6.04
CA GLN A 409 -20.71 18.71 -4.70
C GLN A 409 -21.81 17.65 -4.74
N SER A 410 -22.84 17.83 -5.57
CA SER A 410 -23.98 16.92 -5.63
C SER A 410 -23.62 15.52 -6.12
N ASP A 411 -22.65 15.40 -7.01
CA ASP A 411 -22.14 14.11 -7.46
C ASP A 411 -21.42 13.39 -6.32
N TYR A 412 -20.66 14.10 -5.50
CA TYR A 412 -20.01 13.50 -4.33
C TYR A 412 -20.97 13.25 -3.15
N GLU A 413 -22.02 14.04 -2.98
CA GLU A 413 -23.10 13.73 -2.05
C GLU A 413 -23.79 12.39 -2.42
N GLU A 414 -24.09 12.18 -3.70
CA GLU A 414 -24.66 10.90 -4.16
C GLU A 414 -23.61 9.78 -4.14
N SER A 415 -22.35 10.06 -4.48
CA SER A 415 -21.26 9.10 -4.42
C SER A 415 -21.04 8.57 -3.00
N LEU A 416 -20.97 9.45 -2.01
CA LEU A 416 -20.91 9.07 -0.60
C LEU A 416 -22.03 8.09 -0.24
N LYS A 417 -23.26 8.45 -0.63
CA LYS A 417 -24.43 7.59 -0.37
C LYS A 417 -24.27 6.22 -1.02
N ARG A 418 -23.93 6.18 -2.31
CA ARG A 418 -23.77 4.92 -3.06
C ARG A 418 -22.64 4.07 -2.49
N GLN A 419 -21.54 4.67 -2.09
CA GLN A 419 -20.41 3.95 -1.51
C GLN A 419 -20.77 3.34 -0.15
N ILE A 420 -21.36 4.10 0.77
CA ILE A 420 -21.80 3.56 2.07
C ILE A 420 -22.86 2.47 1.88
N GLU A 421 -23.86 2.69 1.02
CA GLU A 421 -24.90 1.70 0.74
C GLU A 421 -24.33 0.44 0.05
N MET A 422 -23.24 0.59 -0.74
CA MET A 422 -22.55 -0.55 -1.33
C MET A 422 -21.88 -1.42 -0.27
N TYR A 423 -21.21 -0.83 0.73
CA TYR A 423 -20.68 -1.59 1.86
C TYR A 423 -21.80 -2.30 2.65
N LEU A 424 -22.91 -1.62 2.94
CA LEU A 424 -24.07 -2.22 3.61
C LEU A 424 -24.66 -3.38 2.79
N TRP A 425 -24.67 -3.26 1.47
CA TRP A 425 -25.14 -4.29 0.57
C TRP A 425 -24.19 -5.49 0.48
N LEU A 426 -22.86 -5.26 0.48
CA LEU A 426 -21.84 -6.30 0.30
C LEU A 426 -21.45 -6.99 1.61
N GLN A 427 -21.88 -6.48 2.77
CA GLN A 427 -21.51 -7.09 4.04
C GLN A 427 -22.14 -8.47 4.20
N SER A 428 -21.30 -9.50 4.30
CA SER A 428 -21.71 -10.88 4.50
C SER A 428 -22.35 -11.14 5.86
N ALA A 429 -22.96 -12.28 6.02
CA ALA A 429 -23.50 -12.73 7.32
C ALA A 429 -22.43 -12.78 8.41
N ASN A 430 -21.17 -13.01 8.03
CA ASN A 430 -20.04 -13.11 8.96
C ASN A 430 -19.37 -11.76 9.31
N GLY A 431 -19.58 -10.70 8.51
CA GLY A 431 -18.98 -9.38 8.76
C GLY A 431 -18.11 -8.82 7.63
N PRO A 432 -17.23 -9.58 6.96
CA PRO A 432 -16.47 -9.11 5.80
C PRO A 432 -17.32 -8.73 4.59
N TYR A 433 -16.76 -7.93 3.69
CA TYR A 433 -17.42 -7.42 2.48
C TYR A 433 -17.07 -8.26 1.26
N ALA A 434 -18.01 -8.53 0.39
CA ALA A 434 -17.87 -9.45 -0.75
C ALA A 434 -17.97 -8.75 -2.10
N GLY A 435 -16.88 -8.70 -2.84
CA GLY A 435 -16.88 -8.37 -4.26
C GLY A 435 -17.31 -6.94 -4.61
N GLY A 436 -18.18 -6.84 -5.61
CA GLY A 436 -18.66 -5.57 -6.12
C GLY A 436 -19.78 -5.72 -7.13
N CYS A 437 -19.90 -4.77 -8.04
CA CYS A 437 -20.92 -4.79 -9.09
C CYS A 437 -20.38 -4.28 -10.44
N THR A 438 -21.11 -4.57 -11.50
CA THR A 438 -20.79 -4.08 -12.82
C THR A 438 -22.03 -3.75 -13.64
N ASN A 439 -21.95 -2.72 -14.48
CA ASN A 439 -22.93 -2.45 -15.50
C ASN A 439 -22.69 -3.27 -16.78
N SER A 440 -21.45 -3.70 -17.01
CA SER A 440 -21.04 -4.45 -18.21
C SER A 440 -20.80 -5.93 -17.88
N LYS A 441 -21.88 -6.67 -17.64
CA LYS A 441 -21.77 -8.10 -17.34
C LYS A 441 -20.95 -8.82 -18.40
N ASN A 442 -19.93 -9.56 -17.98
CA ASN A 442 -18.95 -10.27 -18.80
C ASN A 442 -18.27 -9.37 -19.85
N GLY A 443 -18.11 -8.08 -19.55
CA GLY A 443 -17.58 -7.10 -20.49
C GLY A 443 -18.45 -6.82 -21.73
N LYS A 444 -19.65 -7.40 -21.80
CA LYS A 444 -20.50 -7.43 -23.00
C LYS A 444 -21.93 -6.99 -22.80
N TYR A 445 -22.30 -6.47 -21.63
CA TYR A 445 -23.68 -6.09 -21.28
C TYR A 445 -24.69 -7.22 -21.52
N GLU A 446 -24.33 -8.43 -21.14
CA GLU A 446 -25.18 -9.59 -21.24
C GLU A 446 -26.41 -9.45 -20.33
N LYS A 447 -27.49 -10.15 -20.69
CA LYS A 447 -28.70 -10.18 -19.87
C LYS A 447 -28.45 -10.81 -18.51
N TYR A 448 -29.00 -10.19 -17.49
CA TYR A 448 -28.98 -10.75 -16.16
C TYR A 448 -29.88 -11.98 -16.09
N LYS A 449 -29.48 -12.94 -15.27
CA LYS A 449 -30.32 -14.08 -14.94
C LYS A 449 -31.31 -13.70 -13.85
N ASP A 450 -32.45 -14.39 -13.77
CA ASP A 450 -33.51 -14.10 -12.79
C ASP A 450 -33.04 -14.20 -11.31
N ASN A 451 -31.95 -14.90 -11.04
CA ASN A 451 -31.40 -15.10 -9.70
C ASN A 451 -30.15 -14.27 -9.43
N GLU A 452 -29.74 -13.40 -10.33
CA GLU A 452 -28.60 -12.51 -10.09
C GLU A 452 -29.05 -11.25 -9.32
N SER A 453 -28.34 -10.93 -8.28
CA SER A 453 -28.61 -9.75 -7.46
C SER A 453 -28.07 -8.49 -8.10
N THR A 454 -28.67 -7.37 -7.78
CA THR A 454 -28.28 -6.07 -8.31
C THR A 454 -28.17 -5.01 -7.22
N PHE A 455 -27.25 -4.08 -7.45
CA PHE A 455 -27.12 -2.84 -6.71
C PHE A 455 -27.36 -1.67 -7.66
N TYR A 456 -28.44 -0.94 -7.44
CA TYR A 456 -28.86 0.14 -8.34
C TYR A 456 -28.78 -0.25 -9.82
N ASP A 457 -29.38 -1.39 -10.15
CA ASP A 457 -29.44 -2.00 -11.49
C ASP A 457 -28.11 -2.55 -12.05
N MET A 458 -26.99 -2.42 -11.34
CA MET A 458 -25.73 -3.10 -11.70
C MET A 458 -25.67 -4.49 -11.05
N VAL A 459 -25.22 -5.48 -11.81
CA VAL A 459 -25.17 -6.88 -11.36
C VAL A 459 -23.99 -7.13 -10.43
N TYR A 460 -24.20 -7.98 -9.43
CA TYR A 460 -23.15 -8.45 -8.53
C TYR A 460 -22.04 -9.21 -9.28
N VAL A 461 -20.80 -8.97 -8.89
CA VAL A 461 -19.61 -9.69 -9.35
C VAL A 461 -18.73 -10.01 -8.16
N GLU A 462 -18.37 -11.29 -8.01
CA GLU A 462 -17.50 -11.73 -6.91
C GLU A 462 -16.06 -11.20 -7.07
N HIS A 463 -15.54 -11.20 -8.29
CA HIS A 463 -14.20 -10.70 -8.61
C HIS A 463 -14.30 -9.59 -9.66
N PRO A 464 -14.60 -8.35 -9.26
CA PRO A 464 -14.86 -7.28 -10.23
C PRO A 464 -13.59 -6.68 -10.86
N VAL A 465 -12.41 -6.95 -10.32
CA VAL A 465 -11.15 -6.39 -10.81
C VAL A 465 -10.45 -7.41 -11.71
N TYR A 466 -10.03 -8.52 -11.17
CA TYR A 466 -9.41 -9.63 -11.88
C TYR A 466 -9.91 -10.96 -11.31
N ALA A 467 -9.97 -11.98 -12.16
CA ALA A 467 -10.49 -13.29 -11.79
C ALA A 467 -9.40 -14.32 -11.50
N ASP A 468 -8.19 -14.10 -11.99
CA ASP A 468 -7.03 -14.95 -11.75
C ASP A 468 -5.78 -14.10 -11.40
N PRO A 469 -5.34 -14.15 -10.13
CA PRO A 469 -6.05 -14.68 -8.96
C PRO A 469 -7.33 -13.88 -8.67
N GLY A 470 -8.33 -14.55 -8.06
CA GLY A 470 -9.61 -13.87 -7.79
C GLY A 470 -9.46 -12.71 -6.82
N SER A 471 -9.84 -11.51 -7.24
CA SER A 471 -9.57 -10.26 -6.51
C SER A 471 -10.19 -10.21 -5.12
N ASN A 472 -11.27 -10.95 -4.88
CA ASN A 472 -11.97 -10.94 -3.60
C ASN A 472 -11.44 -11.95 -2.56
N HIS A 473 -10.35 -12.67 -2.89
CA HIS A 473 -9.76 -13.63 -1.96
C HIS A 473 -8.76 -12.99 -0.99
N TRP A 474 -8.09 -11.94 -1.39
CA TRP A 474 -7.01 -11.35 -0.60
C TRP A 474 -7.52 -10.46 0.56
N ILE A 475 -6.97 -10.67 1.76
CA ILE A 475 -7.38 -9.94 2.97
C ILE A 475 -7.13 -8.44 2.88
N GLY A 476 -6.16 -8.00 2.10
CA GLY A 476 -5.87 -6.58 1.89
C GLY A 476 -7.08 -5.78 1.43
N ASN A 477 -7.93 -6.37 0.61
CA ASN A 477 -9.18 -5.74 0.17
C ASN A 477 -10.16 -5.44 1.31
N GLN A 478 -10.06 -6.16 2.43
CA GLN A 478 -10.86 -5.91 3.62
C GLN A 478 -10.29 -4.76 4.45
N VAL A 479 -9.00 -4.82 4.73
CA VAL A 479 -8.39 -3.94 5.73
C VAL A 479 -8.19 -2.52 5.21
N TRP A 480 -7.74 -2.36 3.98
CA TRP A 480 -7.55 -1.02 3.39
C TRP A 480 -8.86 -0.26 3.20
N SER A 481 -9.87 -0.95 2.70
CA SER A 481 -11.17 -0.31 2.49
C SER A 481 -11.85 0.09 3.80
N THR A 482 -11.67 -0.70 4.86
CA THR A 482 -12.33 -0.46 6.15
C THR A 482 -11.63 0.63 6.96
N GLN A 483 -10.34 0.86 6.77
CA GLN A 483 -9.62 1.96 7.40
C GLN A 483 -10.30 3.30 7.13
N ARG A 484 -10.72 3.54 5.89
CA ARG A 484 -11.38 4.78 5.46
C ARG A 484 -12.74 4.97 6.15
N LEU A 485 -13.47 3.88 6.36
CA LEU A 485 -14.73 3.89 7.10
C LEU A 485 -14.52 4.23 8.58
N ALA A 486 -13.50 3.66 9.20
CA ALA A 486 -13.21 3.87 10.61
C ALA A 486 -12.74 5.31 10.90
N GLU A 487 -11.91 5.87 10.03
CA GLU A 487 -11.48 7.26 10.11
C GLU A 487 -12.66 8.22 9.90
N LEU A 488 -13.53 7.95 8.91
CA LEU A 488 -14.77 8.73 8.72
C LEU A 488 -15.67 8.64 9.96
N TYR A 489 -15.81 7.45 10.53
CA TYR A 489 -16.60 7.26 11.75
C TYR A 489 -16.06 8.10 12.92
N TYR A 490 -14.74 8.14 13.08
CA TYR A 490 -14.13 9.00 14.08
C TYR A 490 -14.46 10.48 13.87
N TYR A 491 -14.45 10.99 12.65
CA TYR A 491 -14.85 12.37 12.39
C TYR A 491 -16.32 12.61 12.65
N VAL A 492 -17.19 11.72 12.23
CA VAL A 492 -18.64 11.81 12.49
C VAL A 492 -18.92 11.85 13.99
N MET A 493 -18.27 10.98 14.77
CA MET A 493 -18.46 10.93 16.22
C MET A 493 -17.89 12.12 16.97
N THR A 494 -16.80 12.69 16.48
CA THR A 494 -16.11 13.79 17.19
C THR A 494 -16.52 15.17 16.73
N LYS A 495 -16.99 15.32 15.49
CA LYS A 495 -17.34 16.61 14.88
C LYS A 495 -18.80 16.72 14.46
N GLY A 496 -19.49 15.61 14.36
CA GLY A 496 -20.85 15.50 13.84
C GLY A 496 -20.92 15.21 12.35
N ASP A 497 -22.07 14.77 11.89
CA ASP A 497 -22.36 14.51 10.48
C ASP A 497 -22.86 15.79 9.80
N GLU A 498 -22.14 16.24 8.78
CA GLU A 498 -22.53 17.39 7.95
C GLU A 498 -23.44 16.98 6.78
N SER A 499 -23.54 15.67 6.46
CA SER A 499 -24.28 15.20 5.29
C SER A 499 -25.79 15.35 5.45
N GLY A 500 -26.31 15.11 6.65
CA GLY A 500 -27.75 15.12 6.92
C GLY A 500 -28.54 14.14 6.05
N GLN A 501 -27.89 13.20 5.38
CA GLN A 501 -28.47 12.20 4.50
C GLN A 501 -28.80 10.92 5.27
N THR A 502 -29.50 10.00 4.60
CA THR A 502 -29.72 8.64 5.10
C THR A 502 -29.17 7.62 4.12
N TYR A 503 -28.66 6.53 4.66
CA TYR A 503 -27.94 5.45 3.96
C TYR A 503 -28.68 4.13 4.24
N GLY A 504 -29.42 3.66 3.29
CA GLY A 504 -30.30 2.53 3.52
C GLY A 504 -31.34 2.76 4.64
N GLY A 505 -31.69 4.01 4.92
CA GLY A 505 -32.57 4.41 5.98
C GLY A 505 -31.93 4.66 7.35
N LEU A 506 -30.61 4.49 7.46
CA LEU A 506 -29.79 4.80 8.65
C LEU A 506 -29.18 6.19 8.53
N SER A 507 -28.86 6.84 9.65
CA SER A 507 -27.92 7.97 9.68
C SER A 507 -26.51 7.50 9.29
N LEU A 508 -25.58 8.42 8.96
CA LEU A 508 -24.19 8.06 8.67
C LEU A 508 -23.52 7.38 9.86
N GLU A 509 -23.76 7.89 11.07
CA GLU A 509 -23.28 7.29 12.32
C GLU A 509 -23.77 5.84 12.46
N GLU A 510 -25.08 5.61 12.32
CA GLU A 510 -25.67 4.28 12.44
C GLU A 510 -25.17 3.31 11.36
N ALA A 511 -24.98 3.78 10.13
CA ALA A 511 -24.48 2.97 9.02
C ALA A 511 -23.03 2.55 9.25
N LEU A 512 -22.16 3.49 9.65
CA LEU A 512 -20.76 3.21 9.94
C LEU A 512 -20.60 2.30 11.17
N ASP A 513 -21.40 2.49 12.22
CA ASP A 513 -21.40 1.62 13.39
C ASP A 513 -21.84 0.20 13.05
N ALA A 514 -22.90 0.05 12.26
CA ALA A 514 -23.38 -1.26 11.82
C ALA A 514 -22.32 -2.02 11.00
N LEU A 515 -21.62 -1.32 10.12
CA LEU A 515 -20.55 -1.92 9.30
C LEU A 515 -19.34 -2.31 10.14
N LEU A 516 -18.82 -1.37 10.92
CA LEU A 516 -17.56 -1.52 11.65
C LEU A 516 -17.69 -2.47 12.84
N SER A 517 -18.79 -2.45 13.60
CA SER A 517 -18.94 -3.32 14.77
C SER A 517 -18.84 -4.80 14.38
N ARG A 518 -19.53 -5.22 13.33
CA ARG A 518 -19.52 -6.61 12.83
C ARG A 518 -18.19 -7.00 12.22
N TRP A 519 -17.56 -6.07 11.49
CA TRP A 519 -16.25 -6.32 10.87
C TRP A 519 -15.13 -6.44 11.93
N VAL A 520 -15.12 -5.54 12.91
CA VAL A 520 -14.14 -5.56 14.01
C VAL A 520 -14.31 -6.82 14.87
N GLU A 521 -15.56 -7.17 15.21
CA GLU A 521 -15.87 -8.39 15.96
C GLU A 521 -15.34 -9.64 15.24
N TRP A 522 -15.55 -9.73 13.91
CA TRP A 522 -15.04 -10.84 13.12
C TRP A 522 -13.50 -10.93 13.15
N PHE A 523 -12.77 -9.82 13.06
CA PHE A 523 -11.31 -9.86 13.19
C PHE A 523 -10.84 -10.23 14.59
N ILE A 524 -11.51 -9.78 15.64
CA ILE A 524 -11.20 -10.17 17.02
C ILE A 524 -11.38 -11.68 17.19
N GLU A 525 -12.46 -12.24 16.67
CA GLU A 525 -12.76 -13.68 16.77
C GLU A 525 -11.81 -14.55 15.96
N ASN A 526 -11.26 -14.02 14.86
CA ASN A 526 -10.46 -14.78 13.91
C ASN A 526 -8.96 -14.42 13.90
N THR A 527 -8.48 -13.57 14.80
CA THR A 527 -7.06 -13.34 14.99
C THR A 527 -6.55 -14.21 16.12
N GLN A 528 -5.43 -14.89 15.91
CA GLN A 528 -4.86 -15.83 16.87
C GLN A 528 -3.42 -15.44 17.22
N PHE A 529 -3.01 -15.73 18.44
CA PHE A 529 -1.63 -15.62 18.90
C PHE A 529 -1.11 -17.01 19.24
N ASP A 530 0.21 -17.23 19.11
CA ASP A 530 0.83 -18.57 19.23
C ASP A 530 0.20 -19.60 18.29
N TYR A 531 0.02 -19.23 17.03
CA TYR A 531 -0.62 -20.07 16.04
C TYR A 531 0.36 -21.08 15.46
N THR A 532 -0.06 -22.33 15.34
CA THR A 532 0.69 -23.36 14.63
C THR A 532 -0.04 -23.72 13.33
N THR A 533 0.64 -23.53 12.20
CA THR A 533 0.10 -23.87 10.89
C THR A 533 -0.07 -25.39 10.71
N GLU A 534 -0.80 -25.83 9.69
CA GLU A 534 -1.03 -27.26 9.43
C GLU A 534 0.27 -28.03 9.15
N ASP A 535 1.27 -27.39 8.59
CA ASP A 535 2.61 -27.91 8.34
C ASP A 535 3.56 -27.82 9.56
N GLY A 536 3.07 -27.28 10.68
CA GLY A 536 3.78 -27.24 11.96
C GLY A 536 4.69 -26.03 12.16
N LYS A 537 4.59 -24.98 11.33
CA LYS A 537 5.28 -23.71 11.54
C LYS A 537 4.59 -22.93 12.67
N GLU A 538 5.37 -22.49 13.63
CA GLU A 538 4.88 -21.61 14.71
C GLU A 538 4.91 -20.15 14.25
N LEU A 539 3.77 -19.47 14.38
CA LEU A 539 3.62 -18.05 14.08
C LEU A 539 3.26 -17.29 15.35
N ALA A 540 3.87 -16.15 15.52
CA ALA A 540 3.66 -15.26 16.66
C ALA A 540 2.20 -14.80 16.77
N TYR A 541 1.63 -14.51 15.63
CA TYR A 541 0.21 -14.24 15.47
C TYR A 541 -0.21 -14.73 14.08
N ALA A 542 -1.51 -14.90 13.90
CA ALA A 542 -2.09 -15.19 12.61
C ALA A 542 -3.40 -14.43 12.45
N ILE A 543 -3.55 -13.74 11.31
CA ILE A 543 -4.79 -13.15 10.85
C ILE A 543 -5.37 -13.99 9.70
N PRO A 544 -6.65 -13.87 9.37
CA PRO A 544 -7.16 -14.37 8.11
C PRO A 544 -6.32 -13.81 6.94
N ALA A 545 -5.82 -14.66 6.06
CA ALA A 545 -4.96 -14.23 4.95
C ALA A 545 -5.67 -14.34 3.59
N THR A 546 -6.38 -15.45 3.36
CA THR A 546 -7.14 -15.67 2.14
C THR A 546 -8.56 -16.12 2.47
N LEU A 547 -9.52 -15.55 1.77
CA LEU A 547 -10.95 -15.75 1.99
C LEU A 547 -11.61 -16.50 0.84
N ASP A 548 -12.61 -17.31 1.15
CA ASP A 548 -13.52 -17.96 0.21
C ASP A 548 -14.93 -17.47 0.45
N TRP A 549 -15.71 -17.41 -0.60
CA TRP A 549 -17.06 -16.87 -0.58
C TRP A 549 -18.08 -17.86 -1.09
N GLU A 550 -19.26 -17.86 -0.48
CA GLU A 550 -20.42 -18.60 -0.95
C GLU A 550 -21.63 -17.68 -1.02
N GLY A 551 -22.39 -17.78 -2.14
CA GLY A 551 -23.59 -16.99 -2.33
C GLY A 551 -23.35 -15.64 -3.00
N GLN A 552 -24.32 -14.77 -2.85
CA GLN A 552 -24.30 -13.38 -3.33
C GLN A 552 -25.21 -12.56 -2.40
N PRO A 553 -25.05 -11.23 -2.34
CA PRO A 553 -25.99 -10.40 -1.59
C PRO A 553 -27.39 -10.47 -2.20
N GLU A 554 -28.41 -10.14 -1.43
CA GLU A 554 -29.74 -9.92 -2.00
C GLU A 554 -29.77 -8.64 -2.84
N THR A 555 -30.69 -8.54 -3.80
CA THR A 555 -30.83 -7.29 -4.57
C THR A 555 -31.08 -6.11 -3.64
N TRP A 556 -30.32 -5.03 -3.81
CA TRP A 556 -30.43 -3.84 -2.97
C TRP A 556 -31.82 -3.20 -3.09
N SER A 557 -32.50 -3.10 -1.98
CA SER A 557 -33.86 -2.58 -1.91
C SER A 557 -33.94 -1.08 -1.61
N GLY A 558 -32.81 -0.41 -1.42
CA GLY A 558 -32.73 0.95 -0.89
C GLY A 558 -32.90 1.02 0.64
N LYS A 559 -32.95 -0.13 1.31
CA LYS A 559 -33.09 -0.21 2.77
C LYS A 559 -32.14 -1.26 3.33
N TYR A 560 -31.40 -0.87 4.36
CA TYR A 560 -30.54 -1.80 5.10
C TYR A 560 -31.37 -2.78 5.91
N ASP A 561 -31.01 -4.04 5.80
CA ASP A 561 -31.52 -5.14 6.62
C ASP A 561 -30.32 -6.06 6.96
N PRO A 562 -29.91 -6.15 8.22
CA PRO A 562 -28.75 -6.95 8.61
C PRO A 562 -28.93 -8.45 8.35
N ASP A 563 -30.16 -8.93 8.20
CA ASP A 563 -30.46 -10.33 7.95
C ASP A 563 -30.62 -10.66 6.45
N ALA A 564 -30.59 -9.64 5.56
CA ALA A 564 -30.81 -9.83 4.13
C ALA A 564 -29.76 -10.78 3.51
N ASN A 565 -28.50 -10.63 3.88
CA ASN A 565 -27.39 -11.40 3.33
C ASN A 565 -27.08 -12.70 4.07
N SER A 566 -28.07 -13.32 4.70
CA SER A 566 -27.88 -14.60 5.41
C SER A 566 -27.38 -15.74 4.50
N GLY A 567 -27.50 -15.61 3.19
CA GLY A 567 -27.01 -16.53 2.18
C GLY A 567 -25.62 -16.20 1.61
N LEU A 568 -25.05 -15.04 1.96
CA LEU A 568 -23.69 -14.63 1.57
C LEU A 568 -22.77 -14.88 2.75
N THR A 569 -21.82 -15.79 2.61
CA THR A 569 -20.93 -16.19 3.70
C THR A 569 -19.48 -16.12 3.26
N CYS A 570 -18.62 -15.76 4.21
CA CYS A 570 -17.19 -15.76 4.09
C CYS A 570 -16.59 -16.89 4.93
N THR A 571 -15.64 -17.65 4.37
CA THR A 571 -14.83 -18.62 5.09
C THR A 571 -13.35 -18.31 4.94
N ILE A 572 -12.58 -18.62 5.96
CA ILE A 572 -11.13 -18.38 5.94
C ILE A 572 -10.47 -19.62 5.33
N ARG A 573 -9.81 -19.43 4.19
CA ARG A 573 -9.08 -20.50 3.50
C ARG A 573 -7.78 -20.81 4.22
N ASN A 574 -7.03 -19.77 4.60
CA ASN A 574 -5.79 -19.91 5.35
C ASN A 574 -5.54 -18.72 6.25
N TYR A 575 -4.72 -18.97 7.24
CA TYR A 575 -4.20 -18.00 8.19
C TYR A 575 -2.71 -17.76 7.92
N GLY A 576 -2.23 -16.56 8.26
CA GLY A 576 -0.84 -16.20 8.17
C GLY A 576 -0.52 -14.95 8.98
N MET A 577 0.74 -14.56 9.05
CA MET A 577 1.11 -13.31 9.70
C MET A 577 0.60 -12.09 8.92
N GLY A 578 0.28 -12.28 7.64
CA GLY A 578 -0.16 -11.21 6.76
C GLY A 578 0.98 -10.29 6.33
N ASP A 579 0.74 -9.51 5.29
CA ASP A 579 1.66 -8.44 4.90
C ASP A 579 1.72 -7.38 6.00
N ILE A 580 2.89 -6.78 6.20
CA ILE A 580 3.09 -5.71 7.20
C ILE A 580 2.05 -4.59 7.04
N GLY A 581 1.80 -4.15 5.80
CA GLY A 581 0.81 -3.13 5.52
C GLY A 581 -0.62 -3.57 5.84
N CYS A 582 -1.00 -4.80 5.51
CA CYS A 582 -2.34 -5.32 5.83
C CYS A 582 -2.61 -5.33 7.33
N VAL A 583 -1.67 -5.82 8.12
CA VAL A 583 -1.81 -5.86 9.59
C VAL A 583 -1.80 -4.45 10.16
N SER A 584 -0.96 -3.56 9.65
CA SER A 584 -0.90 -2.16 10.07
C SER A 584 -2.21 -1.44 9.75
N SER A 585 -2.78 -1.62 8.56
CA SER A 585 -4.07 -1.03 8.18
C SER A 585 -5.24 -1.58 9.01
N LEU A 586 -5.21 -2.89 9.34
CA LEU A 586 -6.15 -3.47 10.31
C LEU A 586 -6.05 -2.73 11.66
N CYS A 587 -4.83 -2.59 12.18
CA CYS A 587 -4.61 -1.89 13.46
C CYS A 587 -5.09 -0.44 13.39
N ASN A 588 -4.82 0.26 12.30
CA ASN A 588 -5.27 1.64 12.10
C ASN A 588 -6.82 1.75 12.15
N THR A 589 -7.52 0.81 11.51
CA THR A 589 -8.98 0.68 11.60
C THR A 589 -9.43 0.51 13.05
N LEU A 590 -8.81 -0.40 13.79
CA LEU A 590 -9.16 -0.69 15.20
C LEU A 590 -8.94 0.51 16.10
N ILE A 591 -7.86 1.27 15.89
CA ILE A 591 -7.54 2.47 16.68
C ILE A 591 -8.59 3.56 16.44
N PHE A 592 -8.92 3.87 15.17
CA PHE A 592 -9.94 4.87 14.84
C PHE A 592 -11.32 4.46 15.34
N TYR A 593 -11.69 3.18 15.21
CA TYR A 593 -12.96 2.67 15.73
C TYR A 593 -13.03 2.80 17.25
N ALA A 594 -11.99 2.42 17.98
CA ALA A 594 -11.93 2.58 19.43
C ALA A 594 -12.00 4.06 19.84
N ALA A 595 -11.29 4.94 19.17
CA ALA A 595 -11.32 6.37 19.42
C ALA A 595 -12.71 6.98 19.14
N ALA A 596 -13.38 6.56 18.06
CA ALA A 596 -14.75 6.96 17.76
C ALA A 596 -15.74 6.54 18.85
N LYS A 597 -15.52 5.37 19.45
CA LYS A 597 -16.34 4.86 20.58
C LYS A 597 -15.95 5.45 21.94
N GLY A 598 -14.93 6.33 21.99
CA GLY A 598 -14.48 6.96 23.23
C GLY A 598 -13.81 5.99 24.22
N VAL A 599 -13.17 4.95 23.73
CA VAL A 599 -12.47 3.94 24.52
C VAL A 599 -11.29 4.57 25.28
N ASP A 600 -11.14 4.23 26.54
CA ASP A 600 -10.02 4.69 27.38
C ASP A 600 -8.69 4.00 27.00
N ALA A 601 -7.58 4.73 27.10
CA ALA A 601 -6.24 4.24 26.76
C ALA A 601 -5.83 2.96 27.52
N SER A 602 -6.34 2.75 28.74
CA SER A 602 -6.06 1.53 29.52
C SER A 602 -6.53 0.25 28.83
N ALA A 603 -7.57 0.34 27.98
CA ALA A 603 -8.03 -0.80 27.21
C ALA A 603 -6.99 -1.35 26.22
N ALA A 604 -6.03 -0.54 25.79
CA ALA A 604 -4.92 -1.00 24.95
C ALA A 604 -4.06 -2.09 25.62
N LYS A 605 -4.10 -2.19 26.94
CA LYS A 605 -3.37 -3.21 27.71
C LYS A 605 -4.27 -4.19 28.42
N GLU A 606 -5.38 -3.72 28.98
CA GLU A 606 -6.26 -4.52 29.83
C GLU A 606 -7.41 -5.15 29.04
N GLY A 607 -7.69 -4.62 27.84
CA GLY A 607 -8.90 -4.96 27.08
C GLY A 607 -10.16 -4.43 27.75
N GLY A 608 -11.27 -5.09 27.52
CA GLY A 608 -12.56 -4.77 28.11
C GLY A 608 -13.67 -5.69 27.60
N SER A 609 -14.92 -5.31 27.84
CA SER A 609 -16.08 -6.11 27.49
C SER A 609 -16.68 -5.73 26.12
N SER A 610 -16.40 -4.54 25.64
CA SER A 610 -16.90 -4.08 24.33
C SER A 610 -15.97 -4.48 23.18
N VAL A 611 -16.54 -4.63 22.00
CA VAL A 611 -15.80 -4.88 20.76
C VAL A 611 -14.72 -3.83 20.54
N ALA A 612 -15.00 -2.56 20.83
CA ALA A 612 -14.06 -1.47 20.63
C ALA A 612 -12.87 -1.53 21.62
N GLU A 613 -13.10 -1.88 22.89
CA GLU A 613 -12.03 -2.09 23.88
C GLU A 613 -11.13 -3.27 23.51
N GLN A 614 -11.71 -4.37 23.06
CA GLN A 614 -10.97 -5.54 22.58
C GLN A 614 -10.21 -5.23 21.28
N GLY A 615 -10.80 -4.42 20.39
CA GLY A 615 -10.14 -3.95 19.19
C GLY A 615 -8.89 -3.14 19.48
N LEU A 616 -8.92 -2.22 20.46
CA LEU A 616 -7.76 -1.43 20.82
C LEU A 616 -6.63 -2.30 21.41
N LEU A 617 -6.98 -3.29 22.25
CA LEU A 617 -6.01 -4.28 22.75
C LEU A 617 -5.40 -5.07 21.60
N LEU A 618 -6.22 -5.54 20.65
CA LEU A 618 -5.75 -6.29 19.49
C LEU A 618 -4.77 -5.46 18.65
N ALA A 619 -5.09 -4.20 18.37
CA ALA A 619 -4.21 -3.28 17.64
C ALA A 619 -2.86 -3.11 18.35
N ASN A 620 -2.86 -2.89 19.67
CA ASN A 620 -1.64 -2.73 20.46
C ASN A 620 -0.78 -4.01 20.43
N LYS A 621 -1.41 -5.19 20.54
CA LYS A 621 -0.68 -6.47 20.50
C LYS A 621 -0.05 -6.72 19.13
N LEU A 622 -0.82 -6.52 18.03
CA LEU A 622 -0.34 -6.75 16.69
C LEU A 622 0.79 -5.80 16.30
N MET A 623 0.63 -4.49 16.54
CA MET A 623 1.67 -3.50 16.22
C MET A 623 2.93 -3.71 17.03
N SER A 624 2.80 -4.02 18.32
CA SER A 624 3.96 -4.34 19.15
C SER A 624 4.68 -5.60 18.67
N ALA A 625 3.94 -6.63 18.26
CA ALA A 625 4.53 -7.85 17.73
C ALA A 625 5.25 -7.61 16.40
N GLN A 626 4.62 -6.87 15.47
CA GLN A 626 5.28 -6.49 14.21
C GLN A 626 6.58 -5.73 14.44
N TRP A 627 6.54 -4.73 15.31
CA TRP A 627 7.70 -3.93 15.66
C TRP A 627 8.80 -4.78 16.30
N ASN A 628 8.47 -5.48 17.37
CA ASN A 628 9.47 -6.19 18.17
C ASN A 628 10.15 -7.33 17.41
N LEU A 629 9.44 -7.99 16.52
CA LEU A 629 9.94 -9.16 15.79
C LEU A 629 10.47 -8.83 14.40
N GLY A 630 9.83 -7.88 13.71
CA GLY A 630 10.11 -7.60 12.31
C GLY A 630 11.02 -6.40 12.07
N ARG A 631 11.30 -5.58 13.10
CA ARG A 631 12.17 -4.40 12.94
C ARG A 631 13.57 -4.83 12.49
N ASP A 632 14.11 -4.14 11.51
CA ASP A 632 15.48 -4.32 11.05
C ASP A 632 16.15 -2.98 10.69
N GLU A 633 17.21 -3.00 9.92
CA GLU A 633 18.06 -1.82 9.66
C GLU A 633 17.32 -0.70 8.94
N ILE A 634 16.33 -1.02 8.11
CA ILE A 634 15.69 -0.06 7.22
C ILE A 634 14.16 0.00 7.36
N GLY A 635 13.55 -0.90 8.13
CA GLY A 635 12.08 -0.93 8.23
C GLY A 635 11.56 -2.05 9.09
N ILE A 636 10.41 -2.58 8.71
CA ILE A 636 9.78 -3.76 9.30
C ILE A 636 9.60 -4.78 8.19
N ALA A 637 10.23 -5.95 8.32
CA ALA A 637 10.01 -7.07 7.41
C ALA A 637 10.22 -8.39 8.13
N PHE A 638 9.47 -9.41 7.71
CA PHE A 638 9.72 -10.79 8.11
C PHE A 638 10.41 -11.52 6.98
N GLU A 639 11.20 -12.52 7.36
CA GLU A 639 11.76 -13.44 6.39
C GLU A 639 10.62 -14.23 5.73
N ASP A 640 10.59 -14.23 4.41
CA ASP A 640 9.60 -14.88 3.59
C ASP A 640 10.26 -15.81 2.57
N CYS A 641 9.51 -16.78 2.11
CA CYS A 641 9.86 -17.62 0.97
C CYS A 641 8.62 -17.71 0.08
N ASN A 642 8.78 -17.36 -1.19
CA ASN A 642 7.66 -17.32 -2.09
C ASN A 642 7.87 -18.24 -3.30
N GLY A 643 7.21 -19.40 -3.29
CA GLY A 643 7.23 -20.34 -4.41
C GLY A 643 6.68 -19.74 -5.72
N SER A 644 5.96 -18.60 -5.67
CA SER A 644 5.49 -17.91 -6.86
C SER A 644 6.60 -17.21 -7.62
N LEU A 645 7.75 -16.93 -7.01
CA LEU A 645 8.91 -16.35 -7.68
C LEU A 645 9.40 -17.18 -8.86
N LYS A 646 9.15 -18.52 -8.87
CA LYS A 646 9.42 -19.37 -10.03
C LYS A 646 8.75 -18.86 -11.31
N ARG A 647 7.69 -18.06 -11.20
CA ARG A 647 6.99 -17.46 -12.36
C ARG A 647 7.91 -16.57 -13.18
N ILE A 648 8.91 -15.93 -12.58
CA ILE A 648 9.94 -15.16 -13.28
C ILE A 648 10.57 -16.02 -14.39
N PHE A 649 10.81 -17.30 -14.11
CA PHE A 649 11.50 -18.22 -15.01
C PHE A 649 10.57 -19.04 -15.91
N THR A 650 9.32 -19.25 -15.48
CA THR A 650 8.41 -20.22 -16.10
C THR A 650 7.15 -19.62 -16.68
N GLN A 651 6.69 -18.46 -16.17
CA GLN A 651 5.46 -17.86 -16.63
C GLN A 651 5.68 -17.21 -17.99
N GLU A 652 4.97 -17.71 -19.00
CA GLU A 652 4.94 -17.09 -20.31
C GLU A 652 4.12 -15.79 -20.24
N VAL A 653 4.67 -14.73 -20.82
CA VAL A 653 3.92 -13.49 -21.07
C VAL A 653 3.11 -13.65 -22.34
N TYR A 654 1.90 -13.12 -22.37
CA TYR A 654 1.07 -13.24 -23.55
C TYR A 654 1.61 -12.39 -24.70
N ILE A 655 2.13 -13.07 -25.71
CA ILE A 655 2.52 -12.47 -26.98
C ILE A 655 1.66 -13.13 -28.08
N PRO A 656 0.88 -12.37 -28.88
CA PRO A 656 0.08 -12.95 -29.96
C PRO A 656 0.95 -13.72 -30.96
N ASP A 657 0.44 -14.82 -31.51
CA ASP A 657 1.17 -15.70 -32.45
C ASP A 657 1.71 -14.98 -33.71
N TYR A 658 1.08 -13.89 -34.09
CA TYR A 658 1.49 -13.10 -35.25
C TYR A 658 2.56 -12.05 -34.94
N TYR A 659 2.95 -11.92 -33.66
CA TYR A 659 3.80 -10.85 -33.20
C TYR A 659 5.24 -11.31 -32.98
N SER A 660 6.18 -10.48 -33.38
CA SER A 660 7.59 -10.58 -32.98
C SER A 660 8.18 -9.19 -32.85
N GLY A 661 8.99 -8.98 -31.85
CA GLY A 661 9.59 -7.70 -31.58
C GLY A 661 10.88 -7.81 -30.76
N THR A 662 11.43 -6.68 -30.40
CA THR A 662 12.63 -6.59 -29.59
C THR A 662 12.43 -5.49 -28.54
N MET A 663 12.65 -5.80 -27.28
CA MET A 663 12.66 -4.84 -26.21
C MET A 663 13.82 -3.85 -26.37
N PRO A 664 13.78 -2.67 -25.70
CA PRO A 664 14.87 -1.71 -25.77
C PRO A 664 16.24 -2.26 -25.37
N ASP A 665 16.26 -3.23 -24.45
CA ASP A 665 17.46 -3.94 -23.98
C ASP A 665 17.97 -5.02 -24.95
N GLY A 666 17.28 -5.26 -26.06
CA GLY A 666 17.60 -6.27 -27.03
C GLY A 666 16.92 -7.62 -26.85
N SER A 667 16.20 -7.82 -25.76
CA SER A 667 15.43 -9.06 -25.49
C SER A 667 14.36 -9.29 -26.54
N LYS A 668 14.06 -10.56 -26.86
CA LYS A 668 13.06 -10.91 -27.86
C LYS A 668 11.68 -11.01 -27.27
N LEU A 669 10.72 -10.33 -27.91
CA LEU A 669 9.29 -10.46 -27.67
C LEU A 669 8.70 -11.36 -28.75
N GLU A 670 8.43 -12.59 -28.41
CA GLU A 670 7.84 -13.60 -29.31
C GLU A 670 7.03 -14.60 -28.48
N PRO A 671 6.07 -15.31 -29.06
CA PRO A 671 5.29 -16.32 -28.34
C PRO A 671 6.18 -17.29 -27.57
N GLY A 672 5.86 -17.53 -26.29
CA GLY A 672 6.68 -18.32 -25.37
C GLY A 672 7.74 -17.54 -24.59
N ALA A 673 7.81 -16.21 -24.78
CA ALA A 673 8.67 -15.38 -23.92
C ALA A 673 8.20 -15.43 -22.46
N THR A 674 9.15 -15.50 -21.53
CA THR A 674 8.90 -15.45 -20.09
C THR A 674 9.30 -14.08 -19.52
N PHE A 675 8.90 -13.80 -18.29
CA PHE A 675 9.31 -12.56 -17.61
C PHE A 675 10.82 -12.35 -17.67
N SER A 676 11.62 -13.37 -17.32
CA SER A 676 13.08 -13.24 -17.34
C SER A 676 13.65 -13.10 -18.74
N SER A 677 13.00 -13.65 -19.76
CA SER A 677 13.50 -13.58 -21.15
C SER A 677 13.35 -12.22 -21.79
N ILE A 678 12.48 -11.37 -21.25
CA ILE A 678 12.24 -10.01 -21.74
C ILE A 678 12.80 -8.93 -20.80
N ARG A 679 13.61 -9.32 -19.83
CA ARG A 679 14.20 -8.47 -18.80
C ARG A 679 15.69 -8.78 -18.63
N GLU A 680 16.52 -8.32 -19.56
CA GLU A 680 17.98 -8.56 -19.49
C GLU A 680 18.61 -7.96 -18.21
N SER A 681 18.01 -6.91 -17.65
CA SER A 681 18.42 -6.27 -16.41
C SER A 681 18.43 -7.25 -15.21
N TYR A 682 17.51 -8.19 -15.16
CA TYR A 682 17.48 -9.21 -14.10
C TYR A 682 18.76 -10.03 -14.00
N ALA A 683 19.43 -10.30 -15.12
CA ALA A 683 20.68 -11.04 -15.11
C ALA A 683 21.82 -10.32 -14.35
N LYS A 684 21.67 -9.03 -14.08
CA LYS A 684 22.63 -8.20 -13.33
C LYS A 684 22.24 -8.02 -11.87
N ASP A 685 21.02 -8.36 -11.53
CA ASP A 685 20.47 -8.18 -10.18
C ASP A 685 20.94 -9.30 -9.26
N PRO A 686 21.53 -9.00 -8.08
CA PRO A 686 22.01 -10.01 -7.15
C PRO A 686 20.89 -10.92 -6.64
N MET A 687 19.74 -10.35 -6.29
CA MET A 687 18.57 -11.09 -5.80
C MET A 687 18.06 -12.07 -6.85
N TYR A 688 18.01 -11.67 -8.12
CA TYR A 688 17.68 -12.55 -9.22
C TYR A 688 18.67 -13.70 -9.36
N GLN A 689 19.98 -13.42 -9.24
CA GLN A 689 21.02 -14.44 -9.36
C GLN A 689 20.89 -15.48 -8.24
N GLU A 690 20.71 -15.04 -7.01
CA GLU A 690 20.51 -15.93 -5.85
C GLU A 690 19.25 -16.80 -6.01
N CYS A 691 18.13 -16.18 -6.37
CA CYS A 691 16.87 -16.89 -6.62
C CYS A 691 17.03 -17.90 -7.76
N LYS A 692 17.75 -17.51 -8.83
CA LYS A 692 18.02 -18.38 -9.97
C LYS A 692 18.89 -19.58 -9.60
N GLU A 693 19.90 -19.41 -8.76
CA GLU A 693 20.71 -20.52 -8.27
C GLU A 693 19.87 -21.56 -7.52
N VAL A 694 18.95 -21.12 -6.67
CA VAL A 694 18.00 -22.00 -5.99
C VAL A 694 17.07 -22.70 -6.98
N TYR A 695 16.50 -21.95 -7.93
CA TYR A 695 15.65 -22.51 -8.97
C TYR A 695 16.37 -23.54 -9.84
N ASP A 696 17.58 -23.25 -10.28
CA ASP A 696 18.38 -24.18 -11.11
C ASP A 696 18.74 -25.48 -10.34
N ALA A 697 18.89 -25.38 -9.01
CA ALA A 697 19.22 -26.52 -8.17
C ALA A 697 18.02 -27.40 -7.81
N THR A 698 16.85 -26.80 -7.60
CA THR A 698 15.67 -27.51 -7.03
C THR A 698 14.49 -27.61 -8.00
N GLY A 699 14.42 -26.75 -9.01
CA GLY A 699 13.26 -26.60 -9.91
C GLY A 699 12.10 -25.80 -9.29
N GLY A 700 12.33 -25.18 -8.14
CA GLY A 700 11.39 -24.34 -7.40
C GLY A 700 12.09 -23.14 -6.76
N THR A 701 11.35 -22.28 -6.10
CA THR A 701 11.85 -21.12 -5.37
C THR A 701 11.45 -21.11 -3.90
N ASP A 702 10.87 -22.23 -3.43
CA ASP A 702 10.37 -22.36 -2.05
C ASP A 702 11.50 -22.33 -1.00
N ASP A 703 12.73 -22.65 -1.40
CA ASP A 703 13.91 -22.62 -0.53
C ASP A 703 14.67 -21.28 -0.61
N TYR A 704 14.21 -20.33 -1.42
CA TYR A 704 14.79 -18.98 -1.47
C TYR A 704 14.09 -18.09 -0.46
N THR A 705 14.84 -17.61 0.53
CA THR A 705 14.33 -16.69 1.55
C THR A 705 14.79 -15.27 1.29
N TYR A 706 13.95 -14.31 1.57
CA TYR A 706 14.22 -12.88 1.43
C TYR A 706 13.36 -12.08 2.40
N LYS A 707 13.68 -10.81 2.60
CA LYS A 707 12.80 -9.84 3.23
C LYS A 707 12.23 -8.93 2.16
N LEU A 708 11.02 -8.40 2.38
CA LEU A 708 10.34 -7.52 1.43
C LEU A 708 9.93 -6.21 2.10
N HIS A 709 10.57 -5.13 1.66
CA HIS A 709 10.30 -3.78 2.15
C HIS A 709 9.56 -2.99 1.07
N ARG A 710 8.25 -3.19 1.01
CA ARG A 710 7.38 -2.39 0.13
C ARG A 710 7.13 -1.01 0.74
N PHE A 711 7.13 0.01 -0.10
CA PHE A 711 6.86 1.38 0.34
C PHE A 711 5.50 1.53 1.02
N TRP A 712 4.46 0.90 0.49
CA TRP A 712 3.13 0.96 1.08
C TRP A 712 3.02 0.17 2.40
N HIS A 713 3.77 -0.94 2.58
CA HIS A 713 3.87 -1.63 3.87
C HIS A 713 4.37 -0.69 4.96
N MET A 714 5.45 0.01 4.64
CA MET A 714 6.02 0.99 5.57
C MET A 714 5.09 2.18 5.76
N GLY A 715 4.42 2.62 4.69
CA GLY A 715 3.43 3.69 4.75
C GLY A 715 2.31 3.39 5.75
N ASP A 716 1.71 2.20 5.69
CA ASP A 716 0.68 1.78 6.65
C ASP A 716 1.24 1.65 8.08
N ALA A 717 2.46 1.13 8.25
CA ALA A 717 3.10 1.02 9.56
C ALA A 717 3.39 2.40 10.18
N ILE A 718 3.91 3.34 9.37
CA ILE A 718 4.11 4.75 9.77
C ILE A 718 2.77 5.38 10.17
N MET A 719 1.74 5.22 9.34
CA MET A 719 0.42 5.78 9.64
C MET A 719 -0.16 5.20 10.93
N THR A 720 -0.02 3.91 11.18
CA THR A 720 -0.58 3.26 12.37
C THR A 720 0.15 3.66 13.65
N THR A 721 1.48 3.70 13.61
CA THR A 721 2.27 4.20 14.76
C THR A 721 1.96 5.66 15.03
N GLY A 722 1.83 6.47 13.98
CA GLY A 722 1.40 7.86 14.08
C GLY A 722 0.00 8.04 14.64
N THR A 723 -0.96 7.19 14.24
CA THR A 723 -2.34 7.23 14.75
C THR A 723 -2.41 6.89 16.23
N PHE A 724 -1.65 5.90 16.71
CA PHE A 724 -1.50 5.64 18.14
C PHE A 724 -0.93 6.86 18.87
N ALA A 725 0.18 7.41 18.37
CA ALA A 725 0.82 8.58 18.98
C ALA A 725 -0.11 9.81 19.02
N LEU A 726 -0.98 9.95 18.01
CA LEU A 726 -1.92 11.05 17.88
C LEU A 726 -3.14 10.93 18.78
N LEU A 727 -3.79 9.76 18.77
CA LEU A 727 -5.08 9.53 19.41
C LEU A 727 -4.97 8.94 20.82
N TYR A 728 -3.89 8.21 21.08
CA TYR A 728 -3.64 7.53 22.33
C TYR A 728 -2.18 7.74 22.80
N PRO A 729 -1.76 8.99 23.05
CA PRO A 729 -0.35 9.30 23.36
C PRO A 729 0.17 8.64 24.65
N ASP A 730 -0.73 8.24 25.56
CA ASP A 730 -0.40 7.58 26.82
C ASP A 730 -0.32 6.05 26.70
N VAL A 731 -0.65 5.48 25.53
CA VAL A 731 -0.55 4.03 25.32
C VAL A 731 0.91 3.63 25.19
N VAL A 732 1.30 2.69 26.02
CA VAL A 732 2.59 2.01 25.95
C VAL A 732 2.42 0.74 25.10
N PRO A 733 3.33 0.45 24.17
CA PRO A 733 3.31 -0.79 23.40
C PRO A 733 3.18 -2.03 24.27
N TYR A 734 2.39 -3.00 23.86
CA TYR A 734 1.94 -4.10 24.70
C TYR A 734 3.08 -4.93 25.29
N TYR A 735 4.12 -5.17 24.49
CA TYR A 735 5.29 -5.99 24.87
C TYR A 735 6.50 -5.18 25.28
N SER A 736 6.35 -3.90 25.57
CA SER A 736 7.44 -3.09 26.11
C SER A 736 7.63 -3.39 27.61
N GLU A 737 8.86 -3.39 28.10
CA GLU A 737 9.07 -3.40 29.53
C GLU A 737 8.54 -2.09 30.14
N PRO A 738 7.84 -2.15 31.30
CA PRO A 738 7.43 -0.93 31.98
C PRO A 738 8.67 -0.16 32.39
N GLU A 739 8.73 1.14 32.13
CA GLU A 739 9.79 2.00 32.68
C GLU A 739 9.89 1.76 34.18
N PRO A 740 11.11 1.60 34.72
CA PRO A 740 11.28 1.41 36.14
C PRO A 740 10.63 2.57 36.87
N THR A 741 9.57 2.28 37.61
CA THR A 741 8.89 3.27 38.44
C THR A 741 9.92 3.92 39.35
N THR A 742 10.26 5.17 39.06
CA THR A 742 11.05 5.99 39.98
C THR A 742 10.22 6.20 41.23
N VAL A 743 10.44 5.35 42.21
CA VAL A 743 9.92 5.58 43.54
C VAL A 743 10.51 6.91 44.03
N PRO A 744 9.69 7.90 44.42
CA PRO A 744 10.21 9.14 44.95
C PRO A 744 11.14 8.82 46.14
N PRO A 745 12.30 9.47 46.25
CA PRO A 745 13.21 9.17 47.34
C PRO A 745 12.50 9.49 48.65
N THR A 746 12.31 8.49 49.49
CA THR A 746 11.98 8.67 50.90
C THR A 746 13.13 9.44 51.54
N GLU A 747 12.81 10.57 52.13
CA GLU A 747 13.80 11.40 52.89
C GLU A 747 14.62 10.56 53.86
N PRO A 748 15.93 10.76 53.92
CA PRO A 748 16.78 10.01 54.83
C PRO A 748 16.65 10.58 56.25
N THR A 749 16.25 9.74 57.17
CA THR A 749 16.42 9.98 58.61
C THR A 749 17.90 9.86 58.93
N THR A 750 18.45 10.94 59.42
CA THR A 750 19.81 11.08 59.96
C THR A 750 20.10 10.15 61.14
N GLU A 751 21.19 9.47 61.21
CA GLU A 751 22.36 9.79 62.05
C GLU A 751 23.54 8.76 61.94
N PRO A 752 24.74 9.12 62.34
CA PRO A 752 25.99 8.75 61.70
C PRO A 752 26.76 7.66 62.46
N THR A 753 27.65 6.95 61.80
CA THR A 753 28.93 6.54 62.41
C THR A 753 29.87 5.80 61.47
N THR A 754 31.09 6.35 61.41
CA THR A 754 32.40 5.71 61.33
C THR A 754 32.79 4.97 60.05
N GLU A 755 33.77 5.58 59.34
CA GLU A 755 34.76 4.90 58.53
C GLU A 755 35.36 3.67 59.19
N PRO A 756 35.73 2.66 58.37
CA PRO A 756 37.15 2.53 58.15
C PRO A 756 37.53 2.25 56.69
N THR A 757 38.58 2.88 56.30
CA THR A 757 39.48 2.64 55.18
C THR A 757 39.71 1.16 54.88
N THR A 758 39.35 0.70 53.63
CA THR A 758 40.10 -0.40 53.03
C THR A 758 40.25 -0.15 51.54
N LYS A 759 41.45 -0.38 51.09
CA LYS A 759 42.05 -0.33 49.77
C LYS A 759 41.21 -1.04 48.71
N PRO A 760 41.16 -0.54 47.42
CA PRO A 760 40.43 -1.20 46.35
C PRO A 760 41.04 -2.56 46.06
N SER A 761 40.18 -3.58 46.07
CA SER A 761 40.51 -4.91 45.53
C SER A 761 40.39 -4.85 44.03
N THR A 762 41.39 -5.31 43.34
CA THR A 762 41.45 -5.55 41.89
C THR A 762 40.23 -6.36 41.44
N PRO A 763 39.53 -5.98 40.38
CA PRO A 763 38.49 -6.82 39.76
C PRO A 763 39.16 -8.06 39.15
N THR A 764 38.76 -9.19 39.53
CA THR A 764 39.03 -10.46 38.83
C THR A 764 38.03 -10.62 37.74
N ASP A 765 38.54 -10.83 36.51
CA ASP A 765 37.90 -11.17 35.25
C ASP A 765 37.44 -9.97 34.40
N VAL A 766 38.38 -9.25 33.82
CA VAL A 766 38.15 -8.36 32.68
C VAL A 766 37.98 -9.23 31.45
N LEU A 767 36.83 -9.13 30.75
CA LEU A 767 36.63 -9.77 29.48
C LEU A 767 37.07 -8.80 28.38
N TRP A 768 38.35 -8.85 28.04
CA TRP A 768 38.93 -7.96 27.06
C TRP A 768 38.25 -8.06 25.70
N GLY A 769 37.84 -6.91 25.13
CA GLY A 769 37.17 -6.75 23.87
C GLY A 769 35.64 -6.70 23.96
N ASP A 770 35.04 -6.98 25.10
CA ASP A 770 33.60 -6.92 25.37
C ASP A 770 33.19 -5.48 25.76
N ALA A 771 33.06 -4.63 24.75
CA ALA A 771 32.75 -3.22 24.92
C ALA A 771 31.32 -2.94 25.35
N ASN A 772 30.35 -3.79 24.91
CA ASN A 772 28.94 -3.67 25.23
C ASN A 772 28.53 -4.44 26.49
N CYS A 773 29.46 -5.21 27.10
CA CYS A 773 29.22 -6.04 28.29
C CYS A 773 28.20 -7.16 28.09
N ASP A 774 28.07 -7.75 26.93
CA ASP A 774 27.17 -8.85 26.66
C ASP A 774 27.78 -10.25 26.92
N GLY A 775 29.04 -10.30 27.31
CA GLY A 775 29.78 -11.54 27.64
C GLY A 775 30.39 -12.21 26.41
N LYS A 776 30.37 -11.56 25.23
CA LYS A 776 31.01 -12.03 24.00
C LYS A 776 31.98 -10.98 23.49
N VAL A 777 32.79 -11.31 22.53
CA VAL A 777 33.67 -10.38 21.80
C VAL A 777 33.39 -10.57 20.31
N THR A 778 32.66 -9.61 19.71
CA THR A 778 32.13 -9.67 18.35
C THR A 778 32.26 -8.30 17.65
N ILE A 779 31.83 -8.22 16.40
CA ILE A 779 31.77 -6.97 15.64
C ILE A 779 30.89 -5.91 16.36
N ALA A 780 29.89 -6.34 17.14
CA ALA A 780 29.01 -5.43 17.89
C ALA A 780 29.80 -4.59 18.93
N ASP A 781 30.83 -5.16 19.52
CA ASP A 781 31.71 -4.46 20.46
C ASP A 781 32.55 -3.40 19.78
N ALA A 782 33.04 -3.71 18.60
CA ALA A 782 33.76 -2.75 17.77
C ALA A 782 32.84 -1.59 17.38
N ALA A 783 31.60 -1.88 16.98
CA ALA A 783 30.59 -0.88 16.62
C ALA A 783 30.24 0.01 17.84
N ALA A 784 29.99 -0.58 19.01
CA ALA A 784 29.75 0.16 20.26
C ALA A 784 30.92 1.10 20.61
N LEU A 785 32.13 0.63 20.43
CA LEU A 785 33.32 1.43 20.67
C LEU A 785 33.46 2.58 19.65
N PHE A 786 33.24 2.33 18.36
CA PHE A 786 33.29 3.38 17.34
C PHE A 786 32.23 4.45 17.54
N GLN A 787 31.01 4.05 17.93
CA GLN A 787 29.96 4.98 18.30
C GLN A 787 30.35 5.84 19.51
N ALA A 788 30.93 5.25 20.54
CA ALA A 788 31.38 5.97 21.71
C ALA A 788 32.52 6.97 21.39
N ILE A 789 33.43 6.60 20.50
CA ILE A 789 34.50 7.49 20.02
C ILE A 789 33.91 8.63 19.15
N GLY A 790 32.94 8.31 18.28
CA GLY A 790 32.35 9.28 17.39
C GLY A 790 31.41 10.28 18.07
N ASN A 791 30.62 9.84 19.05
CA ASN A 791 29.71 10.68 19.82
C ASN A 791 29.51 10.13 21.23
N GLY A 792 30.46 10.36 22.11
CA GLY A 792 30.44 9.85 23.48
C GLY A 792 29.34 10.42 24.37
N ASP A 793 28.70 11.52 23.98
CA ASP A 793 27.55 12.07 24.73
C ASP A 793 26.27 11.27 24.45
N LYS A 794 26.16 10.69 23.25
CA LYS A 794 24.99 9.89 22.84
C LYS A 794 25.17 8.38 23.06
N TYR A 795 26.39 7.89 22.91
CA TYR A 795 26.73 6.46 22.91
C TYR A 795 27.82 6.15 23.96
N ALA A 796 27.65 6.60 25.20
CA ALA A 796 28.58 6.36 26.24
C ALA A 796 28.67 4.87 26.61
N LEU A 797 29.85 4.27 26.56
CA LEU A 797 30.07 2.95 27.15
C LEU A 797 29.95 3.00 28.68
N THR A 798 29.57 1.89 29.25
CA THR A 798 29.65 1.73 30.70
C THR A 798 31.11 1.82 31.14
N ALA A 799 31.37 2.11 32.42
CA ALA A 799 32.73 2.13 32.95
C ALA A 799 33.44 0.77 32.78
N GLU A 800 32.71 -0.32 32.85
CA GLU A 800 33.16 -1.68 32.61
C GLU A 800 33.43 -1.91 31.11
N GLY A 801 32.47 -1.58 30.24
CA GLY A 801 32.64 -1.71 28.78
C GLY A 801 33.80 -0.89 28.27
N ALA A 802 34.00 0.33 28.75
CA ALA A 802 35.16 1.16 28.40
C ALA A 802 36.48 0.54 28.84
N ALA A 803 36.51 -0.07 30.03
CA ALA A 803 37.69 -0.78 30.52
C ALA A 803 37.97 -2.08 29.75
N ASN A 804 36.95 -2.78 29.30
CA ASN A 804 37.06 -3.99 28.48
C ASN A 804 37.51 -3.67 27.06
N ALA A 805 37.10 -2.52 26.53
CA ALA A 805 37.36 -2.10 25.14
C ALA A 805 38.76 -1.53 24.92
N ASP A 806 39.49 -1.11 25.94
CA ASP A 806 40.85 -0.55 25.85
C ASP A 806 41.87 -1.71 25.72
N VAL A 807 41.92 -2.30 24.52
CA VAL A 807 42.62 -3.56 24.22
C VAL A 807 43.97 -3.38 23.55
N ILE A 808 44.23 -2.22 22.95
CA ILE A 808 45.53 -1.86 22.33
C ILE A 808 46.18 -0.73 23.12
N ASP A 809 47.42 -0.95 23.52
CA ASP A 809 48.21 0.00 24.35
C ASP A 809 47.39 0.39 25.63
N ASN A 810 46.82 -0.60 26.31
CA ASN A 810 45.90 -0.47 27.45
C ASN A 810 46.35 0.59 28.46
N GLY A 811 45.42 1.47 28.78
CA GLY A 811 45.59 2.61 29.67
C GLY A 811 45.83 3.93 28.95
N GLU A 812 45.95 3.96 27.63
CA GLU A 812 46.00 5.19 26.84
C GLU A 812 44.58 5.73 26.52
N GLY A 813 43.53 4.96 26.80
CA GLY A 813 42.13 5.28 26.56
C GLY A 813 41.65 4.80 25.18
N LEU A 814 40.30 4.84 24.98
CA LEU A 814 39.65 4.28 23.82
C LEU A 814 40.08 4.96 22.52
N THR A 815 40.54 4.19 21.57
CA THR A 815 40.96 4.64 20.24
C THR A 815 40.36 3.80 19.11
N ILE A 816 40.43 4.30 17.88
CA ILE A 816 39.97 3.54 16.68
C ILE A 816 40.77 2.22 16.57
N LYS A 817 42.02 2.15 17.04
CA LYS A 817 42.80 0.94 17.00
C LYS A 817 42.20 -0.20 17.80
N ASP A 818 41.62 0.13 18.97
CA ASP A 818 40.94 -0.86 19.81
C ASP A 818 39.78 -1.48 19.05
N GLY A 819 38.93 -0.67 18.40
CA GLY A 819 37.82 -1.15 17.60
C GLY A 819 38.27 -2.04 16.43
N VAL A 820 39.33 -1.64 15.72
CA VAL A 820 39.89 -2.45 14.63
C VAL A 820 40.47 -3.77 15.16
N ALA A 821 41.09 -3.77 16.34
CA ALA A 821 41.59 -4.99 16.94
C ALA A 821 40.46 -5.94 17.39
N ILE A 822 39.35 -5.40 17.91
CA ILE A 822 38.14 -6.19 18.23
C ILE A 822 37.53 -6.79 16.94
N GLN A 823 37.45 -6.03 15.86
CA GLN A 823 37.03 -6.57 14.54
C GLN A 823 37.94 -7.70 14.06
N ALA A 824 39.25 -7.58 14.30
CA ALA A 824 40.22 -8.61 13.89
C ALA A 824 40.03 -9.93 14.69
N VAL A 825 39.49 -9.86 15.91
CA VAL A 825 39.07 -11.07 16.68
C VAL A 825 37.85 -11.71 16.03
N ASP A 826 36.84 -10.93 15.69
CA ASP A 826 35.63 -11.43 15.05
C ASP A 826 35.95 -12.06 13.68
N ALA A 827 36.85 -11.43 12.92
CA ALA A 827 37.34 -11.96 11.64
C ALA A 827 38.28 -13.18 11.79
N GLY A 828 38.59 -13.60 13.00
CA GLY A 828 39.49 -14.76 13.26
C GLY A 828 40.98 -14.51 12.92
N LEU A 829 41.39 -13.27 12.77
CA LEU A 829 42.74 -12.91 12.46
C LEU A 829 43.66 -12.94 13.70
N ILE A 830 43.11 -12.65 14.87
CA ILE A 830 43.72 -12.75 16.20
C ILE A 830 42.77 -13.40 17.18
N SER A 831 43.28 -13.84 18.33
CA SER A 831 42.44 -14.44 19.38
C SER A 831 42.15 -13.42 20.46
N LYS A 832 40.93 -13.41 21.01
CA LYS A 832 40.61 -12.58 22.21
C LYS A 832 41.49 -12.86 23.41
N SER A 833 42.12 -14.03 23.44
CA SER A 833 43.11 -14.36 24.49
C SER A 833 44.42 -13.61 24.37
N ASP A 834 44.64 -12.91 23.24
CA ASP A 834 45.85 -12.15 22.96
C ASP A 834 45.74 -10.73 23.56
N PHE A 835 44.56 -10.31 23.95
CA PHE A 835 44.31 -9.02 24.58
C PHE A 835 44.67 -8.99 26.08
N PRO A 836 45.10 -7.85 26.60
CA PRO A 836 45.49 -6.63 25.87
C PRO A 836 46.87 -6.77 25.23
N MET A 837 47.08 -6.09 24.11
CA MET A 837 48.35 -6.12 23.35
C MET A 837 48.81 -4.72 22.99
N THR A 838 50.12 -4.60 22.68
CA THR A 838 50.66 -3.34 22.16
C THR A 838 50.39 -3.18 20.68
N SER A 839 50.38 -1.95 20.16
CA SER A 839 50.25 -1.66 18.74
C SER A 839 51.27 -2.45 17.90
N ALA A 840 52.47 -2.64 18.38
CA ALA A 840 53.54 -3.41 17.69
C ALA A 840 53.23 -4.91 17.63
N GLU A 841 52.65 -5.48 18.69
CA GLU A 841 52.18 -6.87 18.72
C GLU A 841 51.01 -7.11 17.82
N TYR A 842 50.06 -6.18 17.79
CA TYR A 842 48.92 -6.22 16.88
C TYR A 842 49.33 -6.19 15.42
N GLU A 843 50.20 -5.23 15.02
CA GLU A 843 50.74 -5.16 13.67
C GLU A 843 51.52 -6.41 13.25
N ALA A 844 52.14 -7.10 14.18
CA ALA A 844 52.85 -8.33 13.93
C ALA A 844 51.90 -9.53 13.77
N ALA A 845 50.79 -9.52 14.47
CA ALA A 845 49.80 -10.61 14.48
C ALA A 845 48.89 -10.61 13.25
N VAL A 846 48.57 -9.44 12.69
CA VAL A 846 47.67 -9.29 11.49
C VAL A 846 48.40 -9.28 10.15
N LYS A 847 49.76 -9.38 10.13
CA LYS A 847 50.59 -9.55 8.95
C LYS A 847 50.71 -11.03 8.54
#